data_851fd23832ba59ecd777cc4866199f2f
#
_entry.id   851fd23832ba59ecd777cc4866199f2f
#
_cell.length_a   1.000
_cell.length_b   1.000
_cell.length_c   1.000
_cell.angle_alpha   90.00
_cell.angle_beta   90.00
_cell.angle_gamma   90.00
#
_symmetry.space_group_name_H-M   'P 1'
#
loop_
_entity.id
_entity.type
_entity.pdbx_description
1 polymer ?
#
loop_
_entity_poly.entity_id
_entity_poly.type
_entity_poly.pdbx_seq_one_letter_code
_entity_poly.pdbx_strand_id
1 'polypeptide(L)'
;GEKDVRYAEGSYSFDVLYDGMGDNERALKTLSLPEHVNDIRLVDGRLPEADDECVVDDKLTDVKIGDVITVADTNGDATEAKLRYREFTVTGTIQSSLYINFERGTTTLGTGKLSGFVYMKPEAFDCECYTDVYVRFDQDYALYDDAYDNYMDEKKDDWDAICNDRVTKRYQELLMQTGLTEDMVADVTIDDAPDVSYYILGRETNVGYVCFESDSDIVDGVAKVFPVFFVLVAVLVCMTTMNRMVEEQRTMIGMLKALGYSEHTIMGKYMIYSGLAAVIGCIGGFFAGTYAFPRVIWKAYQMMYLNISLKYIADWKLAGIAMLVSLACSVGTTWFTCRYELSETAASLMRPKAPKAGKRVFLEKISFVWKRLKFLHKVSVRNIFRYKKRFFMMVIGISGCTALLLTGFGINDSIAGFADRQYDEIQILDGTMTLAESVDDVKKTNIVSEENQKDQQGATQTGSDLTAAGELYDKLDKYMQDYDFVGETSWDLIESDGIKSINLVIMKEPEHSDKYMDFHNSKNEKVAYPGKDEAIINSALATRYDLSVGDTITIRNSDMKEIKAKISGIFENYVYNYVYLSPETYMDQMGEAPVYHSVYFNLKPDMDAHEVAADLMKENVVSAVVVNSDMRERISNMMKSLDYIVLVVILSAAALAFIVLYNLTNINITERIREIATVKVLGFFRNETSSYVFRENWVLTAIGITVGLVIGVFLHSFVMDQIRVDMVSFDTYISPLSYMYSIILTFAFNGCVNLFMSVRLERINMAESLKSVD
;
A
#
# COMPACT_ATOMS: atom_id res chain seq x y z
N GLY A 1 25.57 20.80 24.50
CA GLY A 1 25.37 22.02 23.84
C GLY A 1 25.77 22.05 22.39
N GLU A 2 25.27 21.11 21.55
CA GLU A 2 25.41 21.21 20.11
C GLU A 2 24.58 22.41 19.59
N LYS A 3 25.12 23.12 18.59
CA LYS A 3 24.56 24.37 18.09
C LYS A 3 23.21 24.20 17.39
N ASP A 4 22.92 22.99 16.91
CA ASP A 4 21.74 22.68 16.09
C ASP A 4 20.61 22.01 16.90
N VAL A 5 20.77 21.87 18.23
CA VAL A 5 19.80 21.22 19.12
C VAL A 5 19.04 22.25 19.94
N ARG A 6 17.72 22.25 19.82
CA ARG A 6 16.81 23.08 20.62
C ARG A 6 16.51 22.45 21.97
N TYR A 7 16.18 21.14 21.98
CA TYR A 7 15.89 20.37 23.19
C TYR A 7 16.53 18.99 23.08
N ALA A 8 17.07 18.52 24.18
CA ALA A 8 17.46 17.13 24.40
C ALA A 8 16.85 16.70 25.74
N GLU A 9 15.98 15.70 25.70
CA GLU A 9 15.17 15.26 26.82
C GLU A 9 15.38 13.79 27.07
N GLY A 10 15.80 13.41 28.29
CA GLY A 10 15.92 12.02 28.71
C GLY A 10 14.56 11.45 29.09
N SER A 11 14.32 10.20 28.72
CA SER A 11 13.08 9.48 28.99
C SER A 11 13.38 8.07 29.48
N TYR A 12 12.43 7.49 30.18
CA TYR A 12 12.41 6.07 30.55
C TYR A 12 11.36 5.38 29.70
N SER A 13 11.71 4.24 29.10
CA SER A 13 10.83 3.47 28.23
C SER A 13 11.18 1.98 28.30
N PHE A 14 10.27 1.16 28.81
CA PHE A 14 10.40 -0.29 28.85
C PHE A 14 9.04 -0.97 28.94
N ASP A 15 9.01 -2.27 28.65
CA ASP A 15 7.79 -3.06 28.68
C ASP A 15 7.57 -3.64 30.06
N VAL A 16 6.31 -3.64 30.52
CA VAL A 16 5.90 -4.17 31.83
C VAL A 16 4.58 -4.89 31.70
N LEU A 17 4.47 -6.03 32.37
CA LEU A 17 3.19 -6.74 32.56
C LEU A 17 2.41 -6.11 33.70
N TYR A 18 1.17 -5.80 33.47
CA TYR A 18 0.25 -5.26 34.45
C TYR A 18 -0.99 -6.12 34.64
N ASP A 19 -1.41 -6.26 35.90
CA ASP A 19 -2.70 -6.79 36.34
C ASP A 19 -3.74 -5.67 36.54
N GLY A 20 -5.00 -6.06 36.76
CA GLY A 20 -6.10 -5.11 37.04
C GLY A 20 -6.83 -4.62 35.80
N MET A 21 -6.53 -5.20 34.62
CA MET A 21 -7.14 -4.85 33.34
C MET A 21 -7.94 -6.02 32.73
N GLY A 22 -8.84 -6.63 33.49
CA GLY A 22 -9.62 -7.81 33.10
C GLY A 22 -9.09 -9.11 33.69
N ASP A 23 -9.30 -10.24 33.01
CA ASP A 23 -8.98 -11.58 33.56
C ASP A 23 -7.51 -12.01 33.30
N ASN A 24 -6.76 -11.29 32.48
CA ASN A 24 -5.39 -11.65 32.07
C ASN A 24 -4.42 -10.48 32.28
N GLU A 25 -3.15 -10.81 32.55
CA GLU A 25 -2.03 -9.87 32.52
C GLU A 25 -1.87 -9.29 31.11
N ARG A 26 -1.48 -8.00 31.03
CA ARG A 26 -1.24 -7.30 29.76
C ARG A 26 0.10 -6.59 29.74
N ALA A 27 0.83 -6.77 28.65
CA ALA A 27 2.04 -6.02 28.42
C ALA A 27 1.73 -4.60 27.93
N LEU A 28 2.21 -3.60 28.66
CA LEU A 28 2.13 -2.19 28.28
C LEU A 28 3.53 -1.59 28.19
N LYS A 29 3.70 -0.68 27.20
CA LYS A 29 4.89 0.17 27.15
C LYS A 29 4.78 1.24 28.22
N THR A 30 5.68 1.20 29.18
CA THR A 30 5.75 2.14 30.31
C THR A 30 6.71 3.27 29.95
N LEU A 31 6.23 4.52 29.96
CA LEU A 31 6.98 5.71 29.53
C LEU A 31 6.91 6.80 30.59
N SER A 32 7.97 7.61 30.67
CA SER A 32 7.95 8.85 31.45
C SER A 32 7.23 9.96 30.69
N LEU A 33 6.51 10.82 31.46
CA LEU A 33 5.82 12.00 30.88
C LEU A 33 6.81 12.93 30.20
N PRO A 34 6.57 13.35 28.96
CA PRO A 34 7.42 14.28 28.25
C PRO A 34 7.17 15.74 28.68
N GLU A 35 8.21 16.57 28.62
CA GLU A 35 8.11 18.02 28.89
C GLU A 35 8.13 18.87 27.61
N HIS A 36 8.99 18.54 26.64
CA HIS A 36 9.27 19.38 25.47
C HIS A 36 9.22 18.66 24.13
N VAL A 37 9.36 17.33 24.14
CA VAL A 37 9.45 16.50 22.94
C VAL A 37 8.43 15.36 23.06
N ASN A 38 7.83 14.94 21.94
CA ASN A 38 6.84 13.87 21.89
C ASN A 38 5.58 14.13 22.72
N ASP A 39 4.99 15.31 22.51
CA ASP A 39 3.81 15.78 23.22
C ASP A 39 2.65 14.76 23.24
N ILE A 40 1.94 14.71 24.34
CA ILE A 40 0.78 13.86 24.57
C ILE A 40 -0.51 14.69 24.60
N ARG A 41 -1.59 14.11 24.12
CA ARG A 41 -2.91 14.73 24.12
C ARG A 41 -3.83 14.06 25.12
N LEU A 42 -4.26 14.80 26.13
CA LEU A 42 -5.28 14.34 27.07
C LEU A 42 -6.64 14.19 26.35
N VAL A 43 -7.24 12.99 26.44
CA VAL A 43 -8.56 12.68 25.86
C VAL A 43 -9.65 12.84 26.94
N ASP A 44 -9.44 12.25 28.11
CA ASP A 44 -10.36 12.34 29.25
C ASP A 44 -9.57 12.33 30.57
N GLY A 45 -10.14 12.91 31.62
CA GLY A 45 -9.52 12.99 32.94
C GLY A 45 -8.50 14.11 33.11
N ARG A 46 -7.40 13.84 33.81
CA ARG A 46 -6.28 14.76 34.08
C ARG A 46 -4.94 14.04 34.00
N LEU A 47 -3.87 14.80 33.85
CA LEU A 47 -2.49 14.28 33.94
C LEU A 47 -2.14 13.91 35.41
N PRO A 48 -1.18 13.00 35.64
CA PRO A 48 -0.71 12.61 36.95
C PRO A 48 -0.14 13.79 37.74
N GLU A 49 -0.58 13.95 39.00
CA GLU A 49 -0.05 14.93 39.94
C GLU A 49 0.79 14.25 41.01
N ALA A 50 0.40 13.04 41.45
CA ALA A 50 1.17 12.22 42.39
C ALA A 50 2.07 11.23 41.62
N ASP A 51 3.08 10.66 42.32
CA ASP A 51 4.06 9.77 41.70
C ASP A 51 3.54 8.34 41.53
N ASP A 52 2.44 7.98 42.21
CA ASP A 52 1.67 6.74 42.08
C ASP A 52 0.45 6.86 41.17
N GLU A 53 0.37 7.91 40.37
CA GLU A 53 -0.65 8.14 39.36
C GLU A 53 -0.11 7.90 37.94
N CYS A 54 -1.00 7.45 37.05
CA CYS A 54 -0.68 7.24 35.65
C CYS A 54 -1.79 7.70 34.71
N VAL A 55 -1.46 7.86 33.42
CA VAL A 55 -2.41 7.98 32.33
C VAL A 55 -2.15 6.87 31.31
N VAL A 56 -3.23 6.35 30.76
CA VAL A 56 -3.18 5.18 29.89
C VAL A 56 -3.65 5.53 28.46
N ASP A 57 -3.30 4.66 27.52
CA ASP A 57 -3.75 4.71 26.14
C ASP A 57 -5.28 4.76 26.02
N ASP A 58 -5.86 5.65 25.23
CA ASP A 58 -7.29 5.78 24.98
C ASP A 58 -7.90 4.53 24.29
N LYS A 59 -7.08 3.63 23.80
CA LYS A 59 -7.48 2.34 23.22
C LYS A 59 -7.75 1.26 24.26
N LEU A 60 -7.29 1.42 25.48
CA LEU A 60 -7.61 0.53 26.61
C LEU A 60 -9.02 0.83 27.14
N THR A 61 -10.03 0.50 26.33
CA THR A 61 -11.46 0.86 26.59
C THR A 61 -12.06 0.18 27.81
N ASP A 62 -11.43 -0.87 28.31
CA ASP A 62 -11.81 -1.62 29.52
C ASP A 62 -11.20 -1.03 30.80
N VAL A 63 -10.23 -0.14 30.71
CA VAL A 63 -9.63 0.59 31.83
C VAL A 63 -10.36 1.93 32.02
N LYS A 64 -10.78 2.22 33.24
CA LYS A 64 -11.53 3.44 33.57
C LYS A 64 -10.71 4.36 34.48
N ILE A 65 -11.00 5.65 34.41
CA ILE A 65 -10.42 6.62 35.34
C ILE A 65 -10.84 6.27 36.77
N GLY A 66 -9.83 6.14 37.65
CA GLY A 66 -9.97 5.70 39.03
C GLY A 66 -9.68 4.22 39.26
N ASP A 67 -9.51 3.41 38.22
CA ASP A 67 -9.03 2.04 38.36
C ASP A 67 -7.55 2.04 38.79
N VAL A 68 -7.12 0.96 39.44
CA VAL A 68 -5.75 0.74 39.84
C VAL A 68 -5.16 -0.38 39.01
N ILE A 69 -4.06 -0.10 38.33
CA ILE A 69 -3.26 -1.11 37.63
C ILE A 69 -2.09 -1.50 38.50
N THR A 70 -1.77 -2.78 38.55
CA THR A 70 -0.72 -3.34 39.43
C THR A 70 0.35 -3.99 38.58
N VAL A 71 1.61 -3.75 38.88
CA VAL A 71 2.75 -4.44 38.25
C VAL A 71 2.64 -5.93 38.58
N ALA A 72 2.52 -6.79 37.58
CA ALA A 72 2.30 -8.22 37.75
C ALA A 72 3.53 -8.90 38.39
N ASP A 73 3.29 -9.90 39.24
CA ASP A 73 4.37 -10.68 39.91
C ASP A 73 5.16 -11.56 38.90
N THR A 74 4.68 -11.71 37.70
CA THR A 74 5.34 -12.45 36.61
C THR A 74 6.46 -11.64 35.93
N ASN A 75 6.57 -10.32 36.20
CA ASN A 75 7.74 -9.57 35.81
C ASN A 75 9.01 -10.08 36.54
N GLY A 76 10.15 -10.11 35.84
CA GLY A 76 11.40 -10.44 36.50
C GLY A 76 11.85 -9.36 37.51
N ASP A 77 12.61 -9.76 38.53
CA ASP A 77 13.11 -8.86 39.58
C ASP A 77 13.76 -7.58 39.04
N ALA A 78 14.47 -7.69 37.90
CA ALA A 78 15.12 -6.55 37.24
C ALA A 78 14.13 -5.52 36.68
N THR A 79 12.95 -5.94 36.25
CA THR A 79 11.88 -5.04 35.74
C THR A 79 11.15 -4.37 36.90
N GLU A 80 10.86 -5.15 37.97
CA GLU A 80 10.22 -4.61 39.18
C GLU A 80 11.09 -3.56 39.87
N ALA A 81 12.40 -3.77 39.88
CA ALA A 81 13.35 -2.82 40.47
C ALA A 81 13.43 -1.47 39.75
N LYS A 82 12.94 -1.36 38.53
CA LYS A 82 12.91 -0.11 37.76
C LYS A 82 11.79 0.84 38.15
N LEU A 83 10.79 0.37 38.89
CA LEU A 83 9.64 1.16 39.34
C LEU A 83 9.63 1.29 40.88
N ARG A 84 9.33 2.50 41.37
CA ARG A 84 9.24 2.77 42.83
C ARG A 84 7.94 2.29 43.43
N TYR A 85 6.90 2.18 42.64
CA TYR A 85 5.56 1.79 43.09
C TYR A 85 5.10 0.57 42.27
N ARG A 86 4.30 -0.28 42.93
CA ARG A 86 3.67 -1.44 42.24
C ARG A 86 2.23 -1.20 41.81
N GLU A 87 1.57 -0.23 42.43
CA GLU A 87 0.19 0.11 42.14
C GLU A 87 0.12 1.54 41.60
N PHE A 88 -0.61 1.75 40.51
CA PHE A 88 -0.77 3.06 39.88
C PHE A 88 -2.26 3.34 39.65
N THR A 89 -2.72 4.50 40.10
CA THR A 89 -4.09 4.96 39.90
C THR A 89 -4.21 5.65 38.56
N VAL A 90 -5.13 5.17 37.72
CA VAL A 90 -5.40 5.77 36.40
C VAL A 90 -6.17 7.09 36.56
N THR A 91 -5.57 8.20 36.18
CA THR A 91 -6.15 9.56 36.31
C THR A 91 -6.70 10.10 35.00
N GLY A 92 -6.34 9.52 33.88
CA GLY A 92 -6.87 9.95 32.57
C GLY A 92 -6.46 9.01 31.45
N THR A 93 -7.01 9.28 30.28
CA THR A 93 -6.66 8.61 29.03
C THR A 93 -6.03 9.59 28.06
N ILE A 94 -5.02 9.12 27.33
CA ILE A 94 -4.22 9.95 26.47
C ILE A 94 -4.00 9.33 25.09
N GLN A 95 -3.56 10.17 24.17
CA GLN A 95 -3.01 9.79 22.87
C GLN A 95 -1.58 10.35 22.79
N SER A 96 -0.66 9.56 22.25
CA SER A 96 0.76 9.92 22.13
C SER A 96 1.17 10.11 20.68
N SER A 97 2.05 11.09 20.42
CA SER A 97 2.64 11.31 19.10
C SER A 97 3.58 10.19 18.65
N LEU A 98 4.08 9.38 19.60
CA LEU A 98 4.90 8.19 19.29
C LEU A 98 4.07 7.04 18.69
N TYR A 99 2.76 7.01 18.96
CA TYR A 99 1.85 5.94 18.56
C TYR A 99 0.71 6.49 17.70
N ILE A 100 1.04 6.92 16.49
CA ILE A 100 0.05 7.50 15.57
C ILE A 100 -0.84 6.46 14.88
N ASN A 101 -0.38 5.21 14.73
CA ASN A 101 -1.21 4.11 14.23
C ASN A 101 -1.89 3.35 15.39
N PHE A 102 -2.83 2.47 15.09
CA PHE A 102 -3.55 1.69 16.11
C PHE A 102 -2.71 0.54 16.70
N GLU A 103 -1.64 0.12 16.03
CA GLU A 103 -0.71 -0.90 16.51
C GLU A 103 0.30 -0.33 17.48
N ARG A 104 0.54 -1.04 18.59
CA ARG A 104 1.43 -0.59 19.67
C ARG A 104 2.81 -1.22 19.62
N GLY A 105 2.98 -2.24 18.79
CA GLY A 105 4.24 -2.96 18.63
C GLY A 105 4.24 -4.34 19.28
N THR A 106 5.42 -4.96 19.24
CA THR A 106 5.70 -6.26 19.85
C THR A 106 6.54 -6.10 21.10
N THR A 107 6.51 -7.10 21.97
CA THR A 107 7.27 -7.16 23.22
C THR A 107 7.79 -8.58 23.41
N THR A 108 8.81 -8.72 24.26
CA THR A 108 9.28 -10.02 24.75
C THR A 108 8.50 -10.53 25.96
N LEU A 109 7.43 -9.85 26.38
CA LEU A 109 6.64 -10.19 27.56
C LEU A 109 5.26 -10.74 27.22
N GLY A 110 4.76 -11.65 28.02
CA GLY A 110 3.39 -12.17 27.93
C GLY A 110 3.09 -12.84 26.58
N THR A 111 2.14 -12.31 25.85
CA THR A 111 1.71 -12.85 24.53
C THR A 111 2.55 -12.33 23.36
N GLY A 112 3.66 -11.63 23.62
CA GLY A 112 4.46 -11.03 22.55
C GLY A 112 3.88 -9.76 21.91
N LYS A 113 2.73 -9.28 22.39
CA LYS A 113 2.03 -8.11 21.85
C LYS A 113 1.85 -7.02 22.89
N LEU A 114 2.20 -5.79 22.56
CA LEU A 114 1.87 -4.64 23.39
C LEU A 114 0.37 -4.31 23.25
N SER A 115 -0.33 -4.31 24.38
CA SER A 115 -1.77 -3.98 24.43
C SER A 115 -2.03 -2.46 24.41
N GLY A 116 -1.05 -1.66 24.80
CA GLY A 116 -1.13 -0.21 24.88
C GLY A 116 0.12 0.39 25.51
N PHE A 117 -0.01 1.63 25.95
CA PHE A 117 1.04 2.32 26.68
C PHE A 117 0.50 3.01 27.93
N VAL A 118 1.38 3.26 28.88
CA VAL A 118 1.12 3.99 30.10
C VAL A 118 2.21 5.03 30.32
N TYR A 119 1.81 6.24 30.69
CA TYR A 119 2.70 7.33 31.04
C TYR A 119 2.61 7.66 32.53
N MET A 120 3.77 7.81 33.14
CA MET A 120 3.95 8.13 34.55
C MET A 120 4.89 9.30 34.71
N LYS A 121 4.92 9.91 35.90
CA LYS A 121 5.92 10.94 36.21
C LYS A 121 7.32 10.33 36.24
N PRO A 122 8.37 11.08 35.85
CA PRO A 122 9.76 10.61 35.93
C PRO A 122 10.16 10.10 37.34
N GLU A 123 9.55 10.66 38.37
CA GLU A 123 9.80 10.30 39.79
C GLU A 123 9.29 8.89 40.16
N ALA A 124 8.42 8.31 39.33
CA ALA A 124 7.94 6.93 39.54
C ALA A 124 8.97 5.88 39.13
N PHE A 125 10.02 6.29 38.41
CA PHE A 125 11.07 5.39 37.93
C PHE A 125 12.26 5.37 38.89
N ASP A 126 12.90 4.21 39.02
CA ASP A 126 14.12 3.98 39.82
C ASP A 126 15.22 3.38 38.93
N CYS A 127 15.61 4.13 37.90
CA CYS A 127 16.61 3.73 36.93
C CYS A 127 17.85 4.60 37.07
N GLU A 128 19.04 4.01 36.93
CA GLU A 128 20.32 4.70 37.04
C GLU A 128 20.66 5.58 35.84
N CYS A 129 20.08 5.27 34.65
CA CYS A 129 20.27 6.02 33.42
C CYS A 129 18.95 6.08 32.63
N TYR A 130 18.87 7.08 31.77
CA TYR A 130 17.78 7.14 30.81
C TYR A 130 17.90 6.02 29.77
N THR A 131 16.77 5.44 29.38
CA THR A 131 16.71 4.43 28.31
C THR A 131 16.72 5.08 26.93
N ASP A 132 16.11 6.26 26.82
CA ASP A 132 15.96 7.02 25.58
C ASP A 132 16.35 8.49 25.79
N VAL A 133 16.89 9.11 24.76
CA VAL A 133 17.12 10.56 24.70
C VAL A 133 16.52 11.09 23.44
N TYR A 134 15.44 11.86 23.57
CA TYR A 134 14.78 12.49 22.43
C TYR A 134 15.43 13.86 22.14
N VAL A 135 15.72 14.08 20.85
CA VAL A 135 16.38 15.31 20.40
C VAL A 135 15.48 16.06 19.42
N ARG A 136 15.26 17.35 19.67
CA ARG A 136 14.61 18.27 18.73
C ARG A 136 15.62 19.26 18.20
N PHE A 137 15.71 19.35 16.89
CA PHE A 137 16.62 20.29 16.22
C PHE A 137 16.08 21.74 16.25
N ASP A 138 16.98 22.72 16.13
CA ASP A 138 16.61 24.13 16.00
C ASP A 138 15.85 24.41 14.71
N GLN A 139 16.19 23.73 13.62
CA GLN A 139 15.48 23.77 12.36
C GLN A 139 14.25 22.86 12.43
N ASP A 140 13.08 23.43 12.17
CA ASP A 140 11.84 22.65 12.05
C ASP A 140 11.77 22.04 10.65
N TYR A 141 12.14 20.77 10.52
CA TYR A 141 11.98 19.98 9.29
C TYR A 141 10.52 19.57 9.12
N ALA A 142 10.00 19.72 7.90
CA ALA A 142 8.67 19.23 7.60
C ALA A 142 8.60 17.70 7.75
N LEU A 143 7.38 17.16 7.89
CA LEU A 143 7.16 15.74 7.87
C LEU A 143 7.37 15.23 6.43
N TYR A 144 8.06 14.09 6.27
CA TYR A 144 8.35 13.46 4.96
C TYR A 144 9.10 14.41 4.00
N ASP A 145 10.08 15.12 4.53
CA ASP A 145 10.93 16.04 3.76
C ASP A 145 12.34 15.46 3.64
N ASP A 146 12.81 15.25 2.44
CA ASP A 146 14.17 14.76 2.13
C ASP A 146 15.27 15.59 2.84
N ALA A 147 14.95 16.84 3.23
CA ALA A 147 15.90 17.70 3.94
C ALA A 147 16.23 17.16 5.34
N TYR A 148 15.29 16.47 6.01
CA TYR A 148 15.56 15.81 7.29
C TYR A 148 16.46 14.60 7.09
N ASP A 149 16.16 13.75 6.12
CA ASP A 149 16.92 12.52 5.87
C ASP A 149 18.35 12.86 5.44
N ASN A 150 18.52 13.81 4.52
CA ASN A 150 19.83 14.32 4.12
C ASN A 150 20.62 14.91 5.31
N TYR A 151 19.96 15.60 6.25
CA TYR A 151 20.61 16.12 7.45
C TYR A 151 21.08 14.98 8.36
N MET A 152 20.23 13.95 8.57
CA MET A 152 20.61 12.80 9.41
C MET A 152 21.78 12.03 8.82
N ASP A 153 21.78 11.81 7.49
CA ASP A 153 22.87 11.13 6.79
C ASP A 153 24.19 11.93 6.84
N GLU A 154 24.13 13.26 6.63
CA GLU A 154 25.32 14.12 6.71
C GLU A 154 25.92 14.18 8.11
N LYS A 155 25.07 14.10 9.14
CA LYS A 155 25.46 14.24 10.55
C LYS A 155 25.61 12.93 11.30
N LYS A 156 25.42 11.79 10.65
CA LYS A 156 25.46 10.47 11.28
C LYS A 156 26.75 10.24 12.07
N ASP A 157 27.90 10.49 11.46
CA ASP A 157 29.21 10.29 12.11
C ASP A 157 29.43 11.26 13.29
N ASP A 158 28.93 12.50 13.18
CA ASP A 158 29.02 13.49 14.28
C ASP A 158 28.17 13.02 15.47
N TRP A 159 26.95 12.55 15.22
CA TRP A 159 26.06 12.01 16.27
C TRP A 159 26.59 10.73 16.89
N ASP A 160 27.15 9.83 16.07
CA ASP A 160 27.76 8.60 16.55
C ASP A 160 28.93 8.90 17.50
N ALA A 161 29.82 9.80 17.14
CA ALA A 161 30.92 10.23 18.01
C ALA A 161 30.44 10.86 19.33
N ILE A 162 29.34 11.63 19.31
CA ILE A 162 28.76 12.21 20.54
C ILE A 162 28.16 11.15 21.41
N CYS A 163 27.40 10.20 20.86
CA CYS A 163 26.77 9.11 21.59
C CYS A 163 27.82 8.21 22.21
N ASN A 164 28.84 7.80 21.45
CA ASN A 164 29.97 7.00 21.94
C ASN A 164 30.67 7.66 23.14
N ASP A 165 31.07 8.95 23.02
CA ASP A 165 31.70 9.69 24.13
C ASP A 165 30.82 9.76 25.37
N ARG A 166 29.51 9.97 25.23
CA ARG A 166 28.56 10.11 26.33
C ARG A 166 28.30 8.77 27.03
N VAL A 167 28.06 7.72 26.25
CA VAL A 167 27.80 6.39 26.79
C VAL A 167 29.07 5.83 27.47
N THR A 168 30.25 5.99 26.86
CA THR A 168 31.52 5.61 27.45
C THR A 168 31.75 6.32 28.80
N LYS A 169 31.55 7.64 28.87
CA LYS A 169 31.68 8.38 30.14
C LYS A 169 30.69 7.89 31.20
N ARG A 170 29.44 7.63 30.82
CA ARG A 170 28.46 7.11 31.78
C ARG A 170 28.82 5.72 32.28
N TYR A 171 29.30 4.86 31.40
CA TYR A 171 29.79 3.54 31.77
C TYR A 171 30.98 3.62 32.75
N GLN A 172 31.94 4.50 32.48
CA GLN A 172 33.07 4.76 33.39
C GLN A 172 32.59 5.26 34.77
N GLU A 173 31.61 6.18 34.82
CA GLU A 173 31.00 6.65 36.07
C GLU A 173 30.34 5.51 36.87
N LEU A 174 29.61 4.61 36.18
CA LEU A 174 29.00 3.45 36.83
C LEU A 174 30.04 2.48 37.37
N LEU A 175 31.11 2.21 36.63
CA LEU A 175 32.22 1.41 37.09
C LEU A 175 32.92 2.02 38.32
N MET A 176 33.08 3.34 38.40
CA MET A 176 33.62 4.02 39.58
C MET A 176 32.71 3.85 40.80
N GLN A 177 31.39 3.77 40.64
CA GLN A 177 30.45 3.50 41.74
C GLN A 177 30.60 2.07 42.30
N THR A 178 31.09 1.12 41.53
CA THR A 178 31.40 -0.24 42.00
C THR A 178 32.73 -0.32 42.77
N GLY A 179 33.44 0.82 42.93
CA GLY A 179 34.68 0.91 43.75
C GLY A 179 35.98 0.89 42.94
N LEU A 180 35.91 0.94 41.61
CA LEU A 180 37.09 1.12 40.75
C LEU A 180 37.60 2.56 40.82
N THR A 181 38.91 2.76 40.72
CA THR A 181 39.50 4.12 40.69
C THR A 181 39.50 4.72 39.30
N GLU A 182 39.54 6.04 39.22
CA GLU A 182 39.55 6.79 37.95
C GLU A 182 40.68 6.33 37.01
N ASP A 183 41.86 6.02 37.53
CA ASP A 183 42.98 5.50 36.72
C ASP A 183 42.73 4.09 36.15
N MET A 184 41.84 3.30 36.77
CA MET A 184 41.52 1.95 36.32
C MET A 184 40.45 1.95 35.20
N VAL A 185 39.63 2.99 35.12
CA VAL A 185 38.52 3.09 34.15
C VAL A 185 38.81 4.06 33.01
N ALA A 186 39.91 4.83 33.10
CA ALA A 186 40.24 5.88 32.12
C ALA A 186 40.38 5.38 30.68
N ASP A 187 40.89 4.16 30.52
CA ASP A 187 41.10 3.51 29.20
C ASP A 187 39.94 2.58 28.78
N VAL A 188 38.91 2.44 29.63
CA VAL A 188 37.76 1.59 29.31
C VAL A 188 36.82 2.33 28.36
N THR A 189 36.51 1.70 27.23
CA THR A 189 35.59 2.20 26.22
C THR A 189 34.32 1.35 26.18
N ILE A 190 33.32 1.80 25.39
CA ILE A 190 32.11 1.03 25.18
C ILE A 190 32.37 -0.31 24.49
N ASP A 191 33.45 -0.40 23.69
CA ASP A 191 33.85 -1.64 23.02
C ASP A 191 34.30 -2.73 23.99
N ASP A 192 34.68 -2.33 25.22
CA ASP A 192 35.06 -3.24 26.31
C ASP A 192 33.84 -3.73 27.13
N ALA A 193 32.64 -3.25 26.82
CA ALA A 193 31.40 -3.52 27.54
C ALA A 193 30.41 -4.29 26.64
N PRO A 194 30.43 -5.64 26.69
CA PRO A 194 29.61 -6.46 25.75
C PRO A 194 28.11 -6.25 25.92
N ASP A 195 27.64 -5.75 27.05
CA ASP A 195 26.21 -5.57 27.37
C ASP A 195 25.75 -4.11 27.23
N VAL A 196 26.59 -3.21 26.73
CA VAL A 196 26.26 -1.79 26.59
C VAL A 196 26.29 -1.41 25.13
N SER A 197 25.15 -0.96 24.61
CA SER A 197 25.00 -0.49 23.24
C SER A 197 24.14 0.76 23.17
N TYR A 198 24.29 1.53 22.10
CA TYR A 198 23.39 2.65 21.78
C TYR A 198 22.97 2.60 20.32
N TYR A 199 21.82 3.20 20.02
CA TYR A 199 21.28 3.29 18.68
C TYR A 199 20.86 4.72 18.39
N ILE A 200 21.19 5.22 17.20
CA ILE A 200 20.71 6.49 16.70
C ILE A 200 19.52 6.21 15.77
N LEU A 201 18.33 6.60 16.23
CA LEU A 201 17.08 6.28 15.57
C LEU A 201 16.48 7.56 14.96
N GLY A 202 16.28 7.56 13.64
CA GLY A 202 15.56 8.60 12.93
C GLY A 202 14.04 8.39 12.94
N ARG A 203 13.30 9.28 12.27
CA ARG A 203 11.83 9.19 12.14
C ARG A 203 11.40 7.93 11.39
N GLU A 204 12.23 7.44 10.49
CA GLU A 204 12.03 6.24 9.66
C GLU A 204 11.94 4.95 10.50
N THR A 205 12.37 4.96 11.74
CA THR A 205 12.22 3.81 12.65
C THR A 205 10.85 3.75 13.33
N ASN A 206 10.07 4.84 13.25
CA ASN A 206 8.72 4.85 13.79
C ASN A 206 7.74 4.20 12.80
N VAL A 207 7.22 3.03 13.17
CA VAL A 207 6.32 2.23 12.33
C VAL A 207 5.10 3.03 11.87
N GLY A 208 4.50 3.82 12.75
CA GLY A 208 3.33 4.64 12.40
C GLY A 208 3.65 5.73 11.38
N TYR A 209 4.84 6.32 11.46
CA TYR A 209 5.33 7.33 10.52
C TYR A 209 5.51 6.72 9.12
N VAL A 210 6.24 5.61 9.02
CA VAL A 210 6.50 4.91 7.74
C VAL A 210 5.21 4.37 7.12
N CYS A 211 4.32 3.77 7.91
CA CYS A 211 3.05 3.29 7.40
C CYS A 211 2.18 4.40 6.79
N PHE A 212 2.14 5.57 7.43
CA PHE A 212 1.37 6.70 6.90
C PHE A 212 1.97 7.25 5.60
N GLU A 213 3.29 7.30 5.49
CA GLU A 213 4.01 7.68 4.27
C GLU A 213 3.68 6.71 3.13
N SER A 214 3.86 5.41 3.38
CA SER A 214 3.54 4.35 2.41
C SER A 214 2.11 4.41 1.91
N ASP A 215 1.14 4.60 2.81
CA ASP A 215 -0.27 4.76 2.45
C ASP A 215 -0.50 6.01 1.58
N SER A 216 0.19 7.12 1.89
CA SER A 216 0.14 8.36 1.10
C SER A 216 0.72 8.16 -0.29
N ASP A 217 1.84 7.44 -0.42
CA ASP A 217 2.50 7.18 -1.71
C ASP A 217 1.65 6.30 -2.62
N ILE A 218 0.95 5.32 -2.06
CA ILE A 218 -0.03 4.52 -2.81
C ILE A 218 -1.14 5.42 -3.38
N VAL A 219 -1.68 6.34 -2.57
CA VAL A 219 -2.70 7.30 -3.02
C VAL A 219 -2.15 8.21 -4.11
N ASP A 220 -0.94 8.72 -3.97
CA ASP A 220 -0.27 9.59 -4.94
C ASP A 220 -0.02 8.86 -6.25
N GLY A 221 0.45 7.60 -6.21
CA GLY A 221 0.60 6.74 -7.39
C GLY A 221 -0.70 6.58 -8.18
N VAL A 222 -1.79 6.28 -7.49
CA VAL A 222 -3.14 6.22 -8.08
C VAL A 222 -3.53 7.58 -8.65
N ALA A 223 -3.32 8.66 -7.89
CA ALA A 223 -3.69 10.03 -8.29
C ALA A 223 -2.90 10.55 -9.51
N LYS A 224 -1.71 10.06 -9.77
CA LYS A 224 -0.92 10.42 -10.97
C LYS A 224 -1.47 9.78 -12.25
N VAL A 225 -1.96 8.56 -12.18
CA VAL A 225 -2.35 7.77 -13.37
C VAL A 225 -3.80 8.02 -13.80
N PHE A 226 -4.75 7.93 -12.88
CA PHE A 226 -6.19 7.96 -13.22
C PHE A 226 -6.65 9.24 -13.92
N PRO A 227 -6.20 10.46 -13.55
CA PRO A 227 -6.62 11.69 -14.25
C PRO A 227 -6.26 11.70 -15.72
N VAL A 228 -5.16 11.08 -16.13
CA VAL A 228 -4.77 11.01 -17.55
C VAL A 228 -5.82 10.27 -18.36
N PHE A 229 -6.31 9.13 -17.86
CA PHE A 229 -7.38 8.36 -18.53
C PHE A 229 -8.73 9.08 -18.48
N PHE A 230 -9.05 9.76 -17.37
CA PHE A 230 -10.26 10.57 -17.29
C PHE A 230 -10.24 11.71 -18.32
N VAL A 231 -9.11 12.38 -18.50
CA VAL A 231 -8.92 13.41 -19.52
C VAL A 231 -9.06 12.83 -20.93
N LEU A 232 -8.47 11.67 -21.22
CA LEU A 232 -8.62 11.00 -22.53
C LEU A 232 -10.09 10.71 -22.87
N VAL A 233 -10.83 10.18 -21.91
CA VAL A 233 -12.26 9.91 -22.07
C VAL A 233 -13.06 11.21 -22.21
N ALA A 234 -12.74 12.26 -21.44
CA ALA A 234 -13.37 13.57 -21.55
C ALA A 234 -13.13 14.20 -22.92
N VAL A 235 -11.91 14.09 -23.45
CA VAL A 235 -11.57 14.53 -24.84
C VAL A 235 -12.44 13.81 -25.87
N LEU A 236 -12.59 12.48 -25.74
CA LEU A 236 -13.42 11.67 -26.63
C LEU A 236 -14.89 12.14 -26.59
N VAL A 237 -15.44 12.35 -25.39
CA VAL A 237 -16.82 12.83 -25.21
C VAL A 237 -16.98 14.24 -25.77
N CYS A 238 -16.05 15.15 -25.52
CA CYS A 238 -16.07 16.51 -26.06
C CYS A 238 -16.02 16.49 -27.60
N MET A 239 -15.09 15.74 -28.19
CA MET A 239 -14.94 15.60 -29.63
C MET A 239 -16.22 15.06 -30.28
N THR A 240 -16.84 14.05 -29.68
CA THR A 240 -18.05 13.43 -30.20
C THR A 240 -19.25 14.38 -30.15
N THR A 241 -19.39 15.09 -29.01
CA THR A 241 -20.49 16.04 -28.79
C THR A 241 -20.36 17.25 -29.71
N MET A 242 -19.18 17.82 -29.84
CA MET A 242 -18.92 18.98 -30.68
C MET A 242 -19.05 18.66 -32.18
N ASN A 243 -18.53 17.49 -32.60
CA ASN A 243 -18.68 17.02 -33.97
C ASN A 243 -20.17 16.92 -34.36
N ARG A 244 -20.98 16.36 -33.46
CA ARG A 244 -22.45 16.27 -33.66
C ARG A 244 -23.08 17.66 -33.72
N MET A 245 -22.78 18.56 -32.80
CA MET A 245 -23.34 19.90 -32.74
C MET A 245 -23.02 20.70 -33.99
N VAL A 246 -21.81 20.58 -34.52
CA VAL A 246 -21.40 21.24 -35.76
C VAL A 246 -22.12 20.62 -36.97
N GLU A 247 -22.27 19.28 -37.02
CA GLU A 247 -23.01 18.61 -38.09
C GLU A 247 -24.53 18.96 -38.10
N GLU A 248 -25.17 19.06 -36.93
CA GLU A 248 -26.58 19.49 -36.80
C GLU A 248 -26.80 20.94 -37.25
N GLN A 249 -25.83 21.82 -37.01
CA GLN A 249 -25.89 23.24 -37.36
C GLN A 249 -25.27 23.56 -38.76
N ARG A 250 -24.96 22.53 -39.56
CA ARG A 250 -24.21 22.66 -40.81
C ARG A 250 -24.87 23.66 -41.77
N THR A 251 -26.19 23.61 -41.94
CA THR A 251 -26.95 24.52 -42.79
C THR A 251 -26.87 25.97 -42.31
N MET A 252 -26.96 26.18 -40.99
CA MET A 252 -26.78 27.50 -40.36
C MET A 252 -25.37 28.04 -40.57
N ILE A 253 -24.35 27.18 -40.39
CA ILE A 253 -22.94 27.51 -40.64
C ILE A 253 -22.77 27.92 -42.12
N GLY A 254 -23.34 27.16 -43.06
CA GLY A 254 -23.29 27.47 -44.49
C GLY A 254 -23.94 28.83 -44.82
N MET A 255 -25.08 29.14 -44.19
CA MET A 255 -25.76 30.42 -44.33
C MET A 255 -24.91 31.59 -43.81
N LEU A 256 -24.32 31.44 -42.60
CA LEU A 256 -23.42 32.48 -42.04
C LEU A 256 -22.20 32.72 -42.92
N LYS A 257 -21.63 31.63 -43.48
CA LYS A 257 -20.48 31.70 -44.41
C LYS A 257 -20.90 32.38 -45.74
N ALA A 258 -22.12 32.12 -46.26
CA ALA A 258 -22.66 32.78 -47.44
C ALA A 258 -22.93 34.28 -47.21
N LEU A 259 -23.29 34.68 -45.99
CA LEU A 259 -23.46 36.08 -45.58
C LEU A 259 -22.13 36.82 -45.35
N GLY A 260 -20.98 36.17 -45.51
CA GLY A 260 -19.67 36.79 -45.44
C GLY A 260 -19.02 36.80 -44.03
N TYR A 261 -19.59 36.09 -43.04
CA TYR A 261 -18.93 35.92 -41.74
C TYR A 261 -17.65 35.15 -41.88
N SER A 262 -16.59 35.61 -41.19
CA SER A 262 -15.29 34.94 -41.19
C SER A 262 -15.35 33.59 -40.50
N GLU A 263 -14.52 32.63 -40.95
CA GLU A 263 -14.45 31.29 -40.32
C GLU A 263 -14.09 31.39 -38.85
N HIS A 264 -13.25 32.35 -38.45
CA HIS A 264 -12.86 32.59 -37.06
C HIS A 264 -14.03 33.04 -36.19
N THR A 265 -14.94 33.90 -36.74
CA THR A 265 -16.11 34.35 -35.99
C THR A 265 -17.12 33.22 -35.79
N ILE A 266 -17.35 32.39 -36.82
CA ILE A 266 -18.24 31.23 -36.72
C ILE A 266 -17.68 30.22 -35.74
N MET A 267 -16.37 29.92 -35.82
CA MET A 267 -15.66 28.99 -34.92
C MET A 267 -15.68 29.48 -33.49
N GLY A 268 -15.49 30.79 -33.26
CA GLY A 268 -15.48 31.43 -31.94
C GLY A 268 -16.74 31.12 -31.12
N LYS A 269 -17.94 31.05 -31.75
CA LYS A 269 -19.19 30.65 -31.08
C LYS A 269 -19.06 29.27 -30.39
N TYR A 270 -18.52 28.27 -31.11
CA TYR A 270 -18.41 26.89 -30.61
C TYR A 270 -17.27 26.78 -29.58
N MET A 271 -16.18 27.52 -29.79
CA MET A 271 -15.06 27.56 -28.83
C MET A 271 -15.47 28.19 -27.50
N ILE A 272 -16.24 29.29 -27.51
CA ILE A 272 -16.77 29.90 -26.28
C ILE A 272 -17.74 28.94 -25.59
N TYR A 273 -18.60 28.24 -26.33
CA TYR A 273 -19.51 27.28 -25.73
C TYR A 273 -18.79 26.13 -25.04
N SER A 274 -17.83 25.49 -25.71
CA SER A 274 -17.08 24.39 -25.15
C SER A 274 -16.14 24.85 -24.02
N GLY A 275 -15.49 26.01 -24.18
CA GLY A 275 -14.62 26.60 -23.17
C GLY A 275 -15.37 26.98 -21.90
N LEU A 276 -16.56 27.61 -22.04
CA LEU A 276 -17.38 27.97 -20.86
C LEU A 276 -17.86 26.71 -20.12
N ALA A 277 -18.26 25.67 -20.83
CA ALA A 277 -18.63 24.39 -20.24
C ALA A 277 -17.45 23.75 -19.48
N ALA A 278 -16.23 23.81 -20.05
CA ALA A 278 -15.02 23.30 -19.41
C ALA A 278 -14.67 24.09 -18.15
N VAL A 279 -14.77 25.42 -18.18
CA VAL A 279 -14.51 26.29 -17.01
C VAL A 279 -15.48 25.98 -15.86
N ILE A 280 -16.78 25.96 -16.17
CA ILE A 280 -17.82 25.67 -15.16
C ILE A 280 -17.61 24.25 -14.58
N GLY A 281 -17.36 23.26 -15.44
CA GLY A 281 -17.12 21.89 -15.03
C GLY A 281 -15.86 21.74 -14.19
N CYS A 282 -14.78 22.42 -14.56
CA CYS A 282 -13.51 22.39 -13.83
C CYS A 282 -13.65 23.06 -12.44
N ILE A 283 -14.27 24.22 -12.35
CA ILE A 283 -14.53 24.90 -11.08
C ILE A 283 -15.41 24.03 -10.18
N GLY A 284 -16.53 23.54 -10.68
CA GLY A 284 -17.44 22.67 -9.93
C GLY A 284 -16.78 21.37 -9.50
N GLY A 285 -16.00 20.73 -10.41
CA GLY A 285 -15.25 19.51 -10.13
C GLY A 285 -14.15 19.72 -9.10
N PHE A 286 -13.41 20.82 -9.19
CA PHE A 286 -12.36 21.16 -8.21
C PHE A 286 -12.92 21.31 -6.79
N PHE A 287 -13.95 22.12 -6.61
CA PHE A 287 -14.54 22.32 -5.28
C PHE A 287 -15.21 21.05 -4.74
N ALA A 288 -15.95 20.33 -5.60
CA ALA A 288 -16.59 19.09 -5.20
C ALA A 288 -15.56 18.00 -4.85
N GLY A 289 -14.50 17.86 -5.65
CA GLY A 289 -13.43 16.89 -5.43
C GLY A 289 -12.61 17.20 -4.19
N THR A 290 -12.17 18.45 -4.02
CA THR A 290 -11.41 18.88 -2.84
C THR A 290 -12.20 18.71 -1.54
N TYR A 291 -13.52 18.76 -1.60
CA TYR A 291 -14.36 18.56 -0.43
C TYR A 291 -14.70 17.07 -0.18
N ALA A 292 -15.06 16.32 -1.22
CA ALA A 292 -15.59 14.96 -1.08
C ALA A 292 -14.48 13.91 -0.88
N PHE A 293 -13.43 13.91 -1.72
CA PHE A 293 -12.40 12.87 -1.68
C PHE A 293 -11.60 12.85 -0.39
N PRO A 294 -11.09 13.98 0.13
CA PRO A 294 -10.37 13.96 1.40
C PRO A 294 -11.22 13.44 2.57
N ARG A 295 -12.53 13.69 2.57
CA ARG A 295 -13.42 13.16 3.63
C ARG A 295 -13.58 11.65 3.60
N VAL A 296 -13.67 11.06 2.41
CA VAL A 296 -13.83 9.61 2.27
C VAL A 296 -12.53 8.92 2.67
N ILE A 297 -11.41 9.40 2.17
CA ILE A 297 -10.07 8.88 2.51
C ILE A 297 -9.79 9.08 4.01
N TRP A 298 -10.09 10.27 4.52
CA TRP A 298 -9.97 10.58 5.95
C TRP A 298 -10.72 9.60 6.87
N LYS A 299 -11.95 9.25 6.48
CA LYS A 299 -12.73 8.28 7.26
C LYS A 299 -12.06 6.90 7.32
N ALA A 300 -11.36 6.52 6.27
CA ALA A 300 -10.53 5.32 6.24
C ALA A 300 -9.34 5.46 7.20
N TYR A 301 -8.61 6.57 7.10
CA TYR A 301 -7.43 6.81 7.93
C TYR A 301 -7.74 6.96 9.42
N GLN A 302 -8.93 7.47 9.80
CA GLN A 302 -9.39 7.48 11.19
C GLN A 302 -9.52 6.08 11.82
N MET A 303 -9.62 5.03 11.03
CA MET A 303 -9.67 3.65 11.54
C MET A 303 -8.28 3.12 11.88
N MET A 304 -7.24 3.67 11.26
CA MET A 304 -5.85 3.20 11.40
C MET A 304 -4.95 4.16 12.17
N TYR A 305 -5.17 5.45 12.02
CA TYR A 305 -4.30 6.48 12.58
C TYR A 305 -5.04 7.30 13.63
N LEU A 306 -4.36 7.55 14.74
CA LEU A 306 -4.86 8.37 15.83
C LEU A 306 -4.46 9.83 15.60
N ASN A 307 -5.21 10.74 16.21
CA ASN A 307 -4.88 12.17 16.34
C ASN A 307 -4.83 13.02 15.10
N ILE A 308 -5.17 12.51 13.94
CA ILE A 308 -5.08 13.29 12.74
C ILE A 308 -6.35 14.14 12.56
N SER A 309 -6.21 15.44 12.39
CA SER A 309 -7.31 16.35 12.06
C SER A 309 -7.33 16.66 10.57
N LEU A 310 -8.50 16.51 9.92
CA LEU A 310 -8.63 16.84 8.50
C LEU A 310 -8.49 18.35 8.28
N LYS A 311 -7.46 18.75 7.52
CA LYS A 311 -7.30 20.12 7.03
C LYS A 311 -7.58 20.15 5.53
N TYR A 312 -8.47 21.03 5.09
CA TYR A 312 -8.73 21.25 3.68
C TYR A 312 -7.69 22.21 3.10
N ILE A 313 -6.81 21.69 2.25
CA ILE A 313 -5.81 22.48 1.53
C ILE A 313 -6.22 22.56 0.07
N ALA A 314 -6.46 23.76 -0.43
CA ALA A 314 -6.73 23.99 -1.84
C ALA A 314 -5.39 24.30 -2.55
N ASP A 315 -4.91 23.34 -3.34
CA ASP A 315 -3.75 23.56 -4.20
C ASP A 315 -4.15 24.34 -5.46
N TRP A 316 -3.90 25.66 -5.42
CA TRP A 316 -4.21 26.55 -6.54
C TRP A 316 -3.31 26.34 -7.76
N LYS A 317 -2.10 25.76 -7.58
CA LYS A 317 -1.24 25.42 -8.71
C LYS A 317 -1.82 24.24 -9.48
N LEU A 318 -2.21 23.20 -8.75
CA LEU A 318 -2.88 22.03 -9.35
C LEU A 318 -4.21 22.41 -10.01
N ALA A 319 -5.02 23.29 -9.35
CA ALA A 319 -6.25 23.84 -9.94
C ALA A 319 -5.97 24.58 -11.25
N GLY A 320 -4.92 25.38 -11.32
CA GLY A 320 -4.51 26.10 -12.54
C GLY A 320 -4.10 25.15 -13.66
N ILE A 321 -3.31 24.11 -13.36
CA ILE A 321 -2.90 23.08 -14.33
C ILE A 321 -4.11 22.31 -14.84
N ALA A 322 -5.01 21.86 -13.97
CA ALA A 322 -6.22 21.14 -14.33
C ALA A 322 -7.14 21.99 -15.22
N MET A 323 -7.29 23.28 -14.91
CA MET A 323 -8.04 24.26 -15.73
C MET A 323 -7.43 24.42 -17.12
N LEU A 324 -6.10 24.57 -17.19
CA LEU A 324 -5.39 24.74 -18.46
C LEU A 324 -5.51 23.49 -19.32
N VAL A 325 -5.31 22.30 -18.76
CA VAL A 325 -5.47 21.02 -19.46
C VAL A 325 -6.91 20.84 -19.95
N SER A 326 -7.90 21.10 -19.10
CA SER A 326 -9.32 20.98 -19.43
C SER A 326 -9.72 21.94 -20.58
N LEU A 327 -9.26 23.19 -20.52
CA LEU A 327 -9.47 24.18 -21.58
C LEU A 327 -8.75 23.77 -22.88
N ALA A 328 -7.49 23.36 -22.81
CA ALA A 328 -6.73 22.95 -23.99
C ALA A 328 -7.40 21.75 -24.68
N CYS A 329 -7.84 20.78 -23.92
CA CYS A 329 -8.55 19.61 -24.44
C CYS A 329 -9.91 19.98 -25.05
N SER A 330 -10.72 20.76 -24.35
CA SER A 330 -12.09 21.11 -24.80
C SER A 330 -12.07 22.06 -26.00
N VAL A 331 -11.33 23.17 -25.89
CA VAL A 331 -11.23 24.17 -26.96
C VAL A 331 -10.43 23.63 -28.14
N GLY A 332 -9.34 22.86 -27.88
CA GLY A 332 -8.51 22.25 -28.93
C GLY A 332 -9.28 21.24 -29.78
N THR A 333 -10.04 20.34 -29.13
CA THR A 333 -10.88 19.37 -29.85
C THR A 333 -12.00 20.06 -30.64
N THR A 334 -12.60 21.11 -30.09
CA THR A 334 -13.61 21.92 -30.76
C THR A 334 -13.04 22.64 -31.98
N TRP A 335 -11.85 23.26 -31.82
CA TRP A 335 -11.16 23.92 -32.93
C TRP A 335 -10.86 22.95 -34.07
N PHE A 336 -10.33 21.77 -33.76
CA PHE A 336 -10.01 20.74 -34.75
C PHE A 336 -11.26 20.27 -35.50
N THR A 337 -12.36 20.03 -34.78
CA THR A 337 -13.62 19.60 -35.34
C THR A 337 -14.26 20.68 -36.23
N CYS A 338 -14.30 21.92 -35.75
CA CYS A 338 -14.88 23.04 -36.52
C CYS A 338 -14.07 23.35 -37.78
N ARG A 339 -12.72 23.34 -37.67
CA ARG A 339 -11.84 23.60 -38.84
C ARG A 339 -12.07 22.62 -39.97
N TYR A 340 -12.30 21.34 -39.64
CA TYR A 340 -12.58 20.30 -40.63
C TYR A 340 -13.88 20.56 -41.39
N GLU A 341 -15.00 20.89 -40.74
CA GLU A 341 -16.28 21.17 -41.41
C GLU A 341 -16.29 22.55 -42.09
N LEU A 342 -15.66 23.57 -41.51
CA LEU A 342 -15.56 24.92 -42.09
C LEU A 342 -14.69 25.00 -43.33
N SER A 343 -13.83 24.01 -43.60
CA SER A 343 -13.05 23.95 -44.84
C SER A 343 -13.92 23.69 -46.09
N GLU A 344 -15.19 23.24 -45.92
CA GLU A 344 -16.11 23.06 -47.00
C GLU A 344 -16.72 24.41 -47.50
N THR A 345 -17.13 24.46 -48.77
CA THR A 345 -17.74 25.66 -49.35
C THR A 345 -19.15 25.88 -48.77
N ALA A 346 -19.60 27.13 -48.70
CA ALA A 346 -20.95 27.49 -48.22
C ALA A 346 -22.08 26.71 -48.94
N ALA A 347 -21.97 26.56 -50.27
CA ALA A 347 -22.94 25.80 -51.06
C ALA A 347 -22.98 24.30 -50.71
N SER A 348 -21.81 23.70 -50.34
CA SER A 348 -21.77 22.29 -49.93
C SER A 348 -22.31 22.08 -48.51
N LEU A 349 -22.13 23.08 -47.65
CA LEU A 349 -22.66 23.06 -46.28
C LEU A 349 -24.19 23.16 -46.23
N MET A 350 -24.80 23.93 -47.14
CA MET A 350 -26.24 24.07 -47.21
C MET A 350 -26.96 22.86 -47.87
N ARG A 351 -26.21 22.00 -48.57
CA ARG A 351 -26.79 20.78 -49.14
C ARG A 351 -26.81 19.62 -48.12
N PRO A 352 -27.90 18.84 -48.05
CA PRO A 352 -27.90 17.62 -47.25
C PRO A 352 -26.79 16.66 -47.67
N LYS A 353 -26.05 16.07 -46.70
CA LYS A 353 -25.06 15.03 -47.02
C LYS A 353 -25.73 13.85 -47.72
N ALA A 354 -25.24 13.48 -48.89
CA ALA A 354 -25.74 12.30 -49.60
C ALA A 354 -25.58 11.02 -48.75
N PRO A 355 -26.57 10.13 -48.72
CA PRO A 355 -26.46 8.88 -47.97
C PRO A 355 -25.27 8.06 -48.47
N LYS A 356 -24.43 7.60 -47.55
CA LYS A 356 -23.27 6.73 -47.90
C LYS A 356 -23.77 5.41 -48.47
N ALA A 357 -23.30 5.03 -49.68
CA ALA A 357 -23.61 3.75 -50.30
C ALA A 357 -23.19 2.59 -49.39
N GLY A 358 -24.06 1.61 -49.22
CA GLY A 358 -23.80 0.41 -48.41
C GLY A 358 -22.70 -0.47 -49.05
N LYS A 359 -21.62 -0.72 -48.35
CA LYS A 359 -20.61 -1.70 -48.76
C LYS A 359 -20.86 -3.04 -48.04
N ARG A 360 -20.46 -4.15 -48.68
CA ARG A 360 -20.55 -5.49 -48.05
C ARG A 360 -19.75 -5.52 -46.75
N VAL A 361 -20.34 -6.08 -45.70
CA VAL A 361 -19.75 -6.18 -44.37
C VAL A 361 -18.90 -7.46 -44.25
N PHE A 362 -17.86 -7.42 -43.44
CA PHE A 362 -16.97 -8.58 -43.25
C PHE A 362 -17.71 -9.84 -42.79
N LEU A 363 -18.71 -9.70 -41.89
CA LEU A 363 -19.57 -10.82 -41.47
C LEU A 363 -20.38 -11.46 -42.60
N GLU A 364 -20.64 -10.74 -43.67
CA GLU A 364 -21.33 -11.32 -44.87
C GLU A 364 -20.43 -12.36 -45.58
N LYS A 365 -19.10 -12.25 -45.42
CA LYS A 365 -18.15 -13.22 -45.98
C LYS A 365 -18.18 -14.56 -45.22
N ILE A 366 -18.61 -14.54 -43.94
CA ILE A 366 -18.71 -15.74 -43.11
C ILE A 366 -20.11 -16.34 -43.28
N SER A 367 -20.29 -17.11 -44.34
CA SER A 367 -21.58 -17.65 -44.77
C SER A 367 -22.32 -18.45 -43.68
N PHE A 368 -21.60 -19.18 -42.83
CA PHE A 368 -22.17 -19.98 -41.73
C PHE A 368 -22.88 -19.13 -40.68
N VAL A 369 -22.28 -18.03 -40.25
CA VAL A 369 -22.85 -17.09 -39.26
C VAL A 369 -23.97 -16.30 -39.89
N TRP A 370 -23.75 -15.79 -41.12
CA TRP A 370 -24.70 -14.94 -41.80
C TRP A 370 -26.03 -15.64 -42.11
N LYS A 371 -26.02 -16.93 -42.46
CA LYS A 371 -27.24 -17.70 -42.76
C LYS A 371 -28.10 -17.92 -41.50
N ARG A 372 -27.52 -18.04 -40.32
CA ARG A 372 -28.25 -18.26 -39.07
C ARG A 372 -28.86 -16.99 -38.45
N LEU A 373 -28.43 -15.81 -38.84
CA LEU A 373 -28.97 -14.54 -38.34
C LEU A 373 -30.35 -14.25 -38.87
N LYS A 374 -31.29 -13.87 -37.98
CA LYS A 374 -32.63 -13.33 -38.37
C LYS A 374 -32.46 -12.01 -39.09
N PHE A 375 -33.48 -11.60 -39.91
CA PHE A 375 -33.47 -10.40 -40.73
C PHE A 375 -33.06 -9.14 -39.93
N LEU A 376 -33.68 -8.91 -38.77
CA LEU A 376 -33.39 -7.74 -37.93
C LEU A 376 -31.94 -7.70 -37.43
N HIS A 377 -31.32 -8.84 -37.15
CA HIS A 377 -29.91 -8.89 -36.76
C HIS A 377 -29.00 -8.55 -37.94
N LYS A 378 -29.33 -9.03 -39.14
CA LYS A 378 -28.60 -8.67 -40.37
C LYS A 378 -28.62 -7.19 -40.64
N VAL A 379 -29.79 -6.54 -40.44
CA VAL A 379 -29.95 -5.08 -40.58
C VAL A 379 -29.13 -4.34 -39.54
N SER A 380 -29.19 -4.74 -38.26
CA SER A 380 -28.40 -4.13 -37.19
C SER A 380 -26.87 -4.22 -37.46
N VAL A 381 -26.37 -5.39 -37.86
CA VAL A 381 -24.97 -5.57 -38.23
C VAL A 381 -24.55 -4.68 -39.39
N ARG A 382 -25.38 -4.61 -40.46
CA ARG A 382 -25.09 -3.71 -41.57
C ARG A 382 -25.07 -2.25 -41.16
N ASN A 383 -25.94 -1.82 -40.27
CA ASN A 383 -25.99 -0.45 -39.76
C ASN A 383 -24.78 -0.12 -38.91
N ILE A 384 -24.35 -1.03 -38.01
CA ILE A 384 -23.15 -0.86 -37.19
C ILE A 384 -21.92 -0.56 -38.06
N PHE A 385 -21.66 -1.38 -39.07
CA PHE A 385 -20.49 -1.25 -39.94
C PHE A 385 -20.63 -0.19 -41.05
N ARG A 386 -21.83 0.28 -41.33
CA ARG A 386 -22.07 1.39 -42.28
C ARG A 386 -21.50 2.71 -41.77
N TYR A 387 -21.61 2.95 -40.47
CA TYR A 387 -21.13 4.16 -39.80
C TYR A 387 -19.88 3.88 -38.95
N LYS A 388 -18.77 3.57 -39.61
CA LYS A 388 -17.52 3.17 -38.97
C LYS A 388 -17.02 4.16 -37.90
N LYS A 389 -17.13 5.48 -38.19
CA LYS A 389 -16.72 6.53 -37.23
C LYS A 389 -17.47 6.38 -35.89
N ARG A 390 -18.78 6.18 -35.95
CA ARG A 390 -19.66 5.96 -34.81
C ARG A 390 -19.33 4.65 -34.08
N PHE A 391 -19.11 3.57 -34.86
CA PHE A 391 -18.71 2.27 -34.33
C PHE A 391 -17.45 2.38 -33.44
N PHE A 392 -16.35 2.92 -34.01
CA PHE A 392 -15.11 3.08 -33.28
C PHE A 392 -15.25 4.01 -32.08
N MET A 393 -15.98 5.10 -32.22
CA MET A 393 -16.25 6.04 -31.14
C MET A 393 -16.97 5.38 -29.95
N MET A 394 -18.01 4.57 -30.23
CA MET A 394 -18.74 3.86 -29.18
C MET A 394 -17.90 2.75 -28.55
N VAL A 395 -17.17 1.96 -29.33
CA VAL A 395 -16.31 0.90 -28.83
C VAL A 395 -15.20 1.48 -27.97
N ILE A 396 -14.50 2.52 -28.39
CA ILE A 396 -13.43 3.16 -27.63
C ILE A 396 -13.98 3.77 -26.32
N GLY A 397 -15.12 4.45 -26.38
CA GLY A 397 -15.74 5.02 -25.18
C GLY A 397 -16.13 3.97 -24.15
N ILE A 398 -16.77 2.89 -24.58
CA ILE A 398 -17.19 1.79 -23.69
C ILE A 398 -15.97 1.02 -23.18
N SER A 399 -15.01 0.74 -24.07
CA SER A 399 -13.79 0.02 -23.66
C SER A 399 -12.96 0.80 -22.64
N GLY A 400 -12.83 2.12 -22.80
CA GLY A 400 -12.17 2.97 -21.82
C GLY A 400 -12.84 2.92 -20.44
N CYS A 401 -14.17 2.98 -20.41
CA CYS A 401 -14.92 2.86 -19.15
C CYS A 401 -14.78 1.48 -18.50
N THR A 402 -14.87 0.41 -19.30
CA THR A 402 -14.69 -0.96 -18.78
C THR A 402 -13.26 -1.20 -18.30
N ALA A 403 -12.28 -0.66 -19.02
CA ALA A 403 -10.87 -0.75 -18.63
C ALA A 403 -10.62 -0.08 -17.27
N LEU A 404 -11.16 1.13 -17.06
CA LEU A 404 -11.04 1.83 -15.77
C LEU A 404 -11.73 1.09 -14.62
N LEU A 405 -12.89 0.47 -14.87
CA LEU A 405 -13.57 -0.35 -13.87
C LEU A 405 -12.76 -1.59 -13.52
N LEU A 406 -12.25 -2.31 -14.53
CA LEU A 406 -11.43 -3.49 -14.31
C LEU A 406 -10.14 -3.13 -13.59
N THR A 407 -9.49 -2.02 -13.94
CA THR A 407 -8.30 -1.54 -13.24
C THR A 407 -8.60 -1.21 -11.78
N GLY A 408 -9.71 -0.54 -11.49
CA GLY A 408 -10.12 -0.26 -10.12
C GLY A 408 -10.33 -1.53 -9.28
N PHE A 409 -11.04 -2.52 -9.82
CA PHE A 409 -11.21 -3.82 -9.14
C PHE A 409 -9.88 -4.59 -9.05
N GLY A 410 -9.05 -4.54 -10.10
CA GLY A 410 -7.74 -5.20 -10.11
C GLY A 410 -6.79 -4.64 -9.05
N ILE A 411 -6.76 -3.33 -8.84
CA ILE A 411 -5.98 -2.71 -7.77
C ILE A 411 -6.44 -3.25 -6.41
N ASN A 412 -7.76 -3.36 -6.20
CA ASN A 412 -8.29 -3.96 -4.98
C ASN A 412 -7.82 -5.40 -4.80
N ASP A 413 -7.90 -6.22 -5.84
CA ASP A 413 -7.49 -7.63 -5.77
C ASP A 413 -5.99 -7.78 -5.50
N SER A 414 -5.15 -6.92 -6.10
CA SER A 414 -3.72 -6.91 -5.90
C SER A 414 -3.33 -6.51 -4.46
N ILE A 415 -4.03 -5.54 -3.88
CA ILE A 415 -3.78 -5.04 -2.53
C ILE A 415 -4.42 -5.94 -1.48
N ALA A 416 -5.70 -6.29 -1.60
CA ALA A 416 -6.42 -7.05 -0.57
C ALA A 416 -5.93 -8.50 -0.43
N GLY A 417 -5.52 -9.15 -1.52
CA GLY A 417 -5.02 -10.53 -1.50
C GLY A 417 -3.54 -10.67 -1.11
N PHE A 418 -2.86 -9.58 -0.85
CA PHE A 418 -1.44 -9.54 -0.61
C PHE A 418 -1.01 -10.30 0.67
N ALA A 419 -1.67 -10.03 1.80
CA ALA A 419 -1.34 -10.66 3.08
C ALA A 419 -1.59 -12.18 3.05
N ASP A 420 -2.68 -12.62 2.42
CA ASP A 420 -3.01 -14.04 2.30
C ASP A 420 -1.95 -14.77 1.44
N ARG A 421 -1.54 -14.18 0.32
CA ARG A 421 -0.49 -14.78 -0.52
C ARG A 421 0.86 -14.83 0.18
N GLN A 422 1.25 -13.77 0.90
CA GLN A 422 2.51 -13.74 1.61
C GLN A 422 2.59 -14.78 2.73
N TYR A 423 1.55 -14.91 3.55
CA TYR A 423 1.59 -15.67 4.79
C TYR A 423 0.86 -17.02 4.73
N ASP A 424 0.06 -17.31 3.71
CA ASP A 424 -0.55 -18.62 3.51
C ASP A 424 0.08 -19.41 2.34
N GLU A 425 0.64 -18.71 1.31
CA GLU A 425 1.18 -19.38 0.12
C GLU A 425 2.71 -19.39 0.08
N ILE A 426 3.39 -18.33 0.56
CA ILE A 426 4.85 -18.19 0.49
C ILE A 426 5.51 -18.56 1.81
N GLN A 427 5.16 -17.87 2.89
CA GLN A 427 5.65 -18.16 4.24
C GLN A 427 4.70 -19.14 4.94
N ILE A 428 4.88 -20.42 4.68
CA ILE A 428 4.01 -21.49 5.20
C ILE A 428 4.36 -21.95 6.61
N LEU A 429 5.31 -21.28 7.27
CA LEU A 429 5.69 -21.52 8.66
C LEU A 429 4.64 -20.93 9.63
N ASP A 430 4.48 -21.53 10.82
CA ASP A 430 3.58 -21.02 11.87
C ASP A 430 4.19 -19.87 12.67
N GLY A 431 5.52 -19.81 12.78
CA GLY A 431 6.19 -18.72 13.46
C GLY A 431 7.71 -18.75 13.40
N THR A 432 8.30 -17.66 13.85
CA THR A 432 9.74 -17.46 13.95
C THR A 432 10.10 -17.12 15.40
N MET A 433 11.11 -17.79 15.94
CA MET A 433 11.66 -17.50 17.26
C MET A 433 13.07 -16.94 17.09
N THR A 434 13.38 -15.85 17.78
CA THR A 434 14.72 -15.26 17.82
C THR A 434 15.40 -15.58 19.15
N LEU A 435 16.64 -16.02 19.08
CA LEU A 435 17.45 -16.39 20.24
C LEU A 435 18.33 -15.21 20.69
N ALA A 436 18.56 -15.10 21.99
CA ALA A 436 19.45 -14.09 22.57
C ALA A 436 20.95 -14.35 22.25
N GLU A 437 21.33 -15.62 22.15
CA GLU A 437 22.67 -16.07 21.77
C GLU A 437 22.60 -17.05 20.59
N SER A 438 23.71 -17.24 19.88
CA SER A 438 23.76 -18.23 18.81
C SER A 438 23.64 -19.65 19.33
N VAL A 439 23.01 -20.52 18.56
CA VAL A 439 22.85 -21.95 18.88
C VAL A 439 24.19 -22.66 19.15
N ASP A 440 25.25 -22.26 18.45
CA ASP A 440 26.57 -22.86 18.58
C ASP A 440 27.32 -22.39 19.87
N ASP A 441 27.05 -21.19 20.36
CA ASP A 441 27.58 -20.70 21.63
C ASP A 441 26.85 -21.35 22.79
N VAL A 442 25.55 -21.54 22.72
CA VAL A 442 24.76 -22.35 23.67
C VAL A 442 25.27 -23.78 23.77
N LYS A 443 25.69 -24.41 22.66
CA LYS A 443 26.30 -25.76 22.66
C LYS A 443 27.72 -25.78 23.20
N LYS A 444 28.54 -24.76 22.91
CA LYS A 444 29.93 -24.67 23.45
C LYS A 444 29.95 -24.51 24.96
N THR A 445 29.02 -23.71 25.51
CA THR A 445 28.85 -23.56 26.94
C THR A 445 28.54 -24.91 27.62
N ASN A 446 27.70 -25.75 26.98
CA ASN A 446 27.37 -27.10 27.47
C ASN A 446 28.58 -28.07 27.45
N ILE A 447 29.38 -28.06 26.38
CA ILE A 447 30.55 -28.94 26.23
C ILE A 447 31.66 -28.56 27.24
N VAL A 448 31.94 -27.28 27.40
CA VAL A 448 32.94 -26.77 28.36
C VAL A 448 32.52 -27.09 29.78
N SER A 449 31.22 -27.10 30.11
CA SER A 449 30.73 -27.45 31.45
C SER A 449 30.80 -28.96 31.73
N GLU A 450 30.60 -29.83 30.76
CA GLU A 450 30.75 -31.29 30.93
C GLU A 450 32.21 -31.71 31.09
N GLU A 451 33.16 -31.07 30.41
CA GLU A 451 34.60 -31.33 30.61
C GLU A 451 35.11 -30.78 31.96
N ASN A 452 34.65 -29.61 32.37
CA ASN A 452 35.05 -29.02 33.67
C ASN A 452 34.43 -29.74 34.87
N GLN A 453 33.32 -30.45 34.76
CA GLN A 453 32.76 -31.28 35.84
C GLN A 453 33.58 -32.54 36.12
N LYS A 454 34.44 -32.96 35.20
CA LYS A 454 35.35 -34.12 35.42
C LYS A 454 36.62 -33.79 36.16
N ASP A 455 37.02 -32.51 36.21
CA ASP A 455 38.34 -32.12 36.75
C ASP A 455 38.34 -31.24 38.01
N GLN A 456 37.19 -30.80 38.55
CA GLN A 456 37.18 -29.96 39.77
C GLN A 456 36.08 -30.33 40.79
N GLN A 457 36.44 -31.11 41.75
CA GLN A 457 35.79 -31.07 43.08
C GLN A 457 36.22 -29.80 43.80
N GLY A 458 35.41 -28.77 43.76
CA GLY A 458 35.56 -27.62 44.64
C GLY A 458 35.51 -26.22 44.01
N ALA A 459 34.44 -25.87 43.32
CA ALA A 459 33.99 -24.47 43.21
C ALA A 459 32.53 -24.47 42.77
N THR A 460 31.67 -23.90 43.58
CA THR A 460 30.26 -23.68 43.31
C THR A 460 30.14 -22.59 42.24
N GLN A 461 29.98 -22.95 40.99
CA GLN A 461 29.47 -22.04 40.00
C GLN A 461 28.05 -22.47 39.66
N THR A 462 27.17 -21.51 39.60
CA THR A 462 25.73 -21.59 39.46
C THR A 462 25.35 -22.41 38.23
N GLY A 463 24.62 -23.49 38.44
CA GLY A 463 24.14 -24.40 37.41
C GLY A 463 22.92 -23.89 36.65
N SER A 464 22.80 -22.60 36.37
CA SER A 464 21.64 -22.00 35.68
C SER A 464 21.74 -22.10 34.16
N ASP A 465 22.94 -22.06 33.56
CA ASP A 465 23.07 -21.98 32.10
C ASP A 465 23.03 -23.34 31.40
N LEU A 466 23.35 -24.42 32.11
CA LEU A 466 23.32 -25.82 31.60
C LEU A 466 21.89 -26.37 31.43
N THR A 467 20.95 -25.86 32.19
CA THR A 467 19.54 -26.28 32.15
C THR A 467 18.79 -25.60 31.02
N ALA A 468 19.09 -24.32 30.72
CA ALA A 468 18.33 -23.51 29.80
C ALA A 468 18.32 -24.02 28.33
N ALA A 469 19.48 -24.48 27.82
CA ALA A 469 19.54 -25.00 26.46
C ALA A 469 18.86 -26.39 26.34
N GLY A 470 18.94 -27.22 27.33
CA GLY A 470 18.26 -28.52 27.38
C GLY A 470 16.73 -28.32 27.43
N GLU A 471 16.27 -27.39 28.23
CA GLU A 471 14.86 -27.04 28.38
C GLU A 471 14.28 -26.47 27.09
N LEU A 472 15.04 -25.66 26.35
CA LEU A 472 14.61 -25.18 25.03
C LEU A 472 14.37 -26.30 24.04
N TYR A 473 15.36 -27.24 23.88
CA TYR A 473 15.20 -28.37 22.96
C TYR A 473 14.05 -29.27 23.35
N ASP A 474 13.83 -29.53 24.64
CA ASP A 474 12.69 -30.29 25.14
C ASP A 474 11.35 -29.62 24.79
N LYS A 475 11.29 -28.27 24.86
CA LYS A 475 10.12 -27.52 24.44
C LYS A 475 9.92 -27.52 22.93
N LEU A 476 10.99 -27.36 22.14
CA LEU A 476 10.92 -27.48 20.69
C LEU A 476 10.36 -28.85 20.28
N ASP A 477 10.91 -29.95 20.82
CA ASP A 477 10.43 -31.30 20.55
C ASP A 477 9.02 -31.57 21.07
N LYS A 478 8.60 -30.89 22.15
CA LYS A 478 7.25 -30.99 22.71
C LYS A 478 6.20 -30.34 21.84
N TYR A 479 6.45 -29.11 21.37
CA TYR A 479 5.44 -28.26 20.71
C TYR A 479 5.51 -28.31 19.19
N MET A 480 6.70 -28.48 18.61
CA MET A 480 6.92 -28.32 17.18
C MET A 480 6.83 -29.65 16.45
N GLN A 481 6.23 -29.61 15.27
CA GLN A 481 6.24 -30.72 14.33
C GLN A 481 7.55 -30.75 13.55
N ASP A 482 7.98 -29.58 13.06
CA ASP A 482 9.21 -29.36 12.33
C ASP A 482 9.80 -28.01 12.76
N TYR A 483 11.14 -27.92 12.87
CA TYR A 483 11.86 -26.66 13.08
C TYR A 483 13.23 -26.70 12.41
N ASP A 484 13.74 -25.53 12.01
CA ASP A 484 15.10 -25.37 11.47
C ASP A 484 15.72 -24.07 12.02
N PHE A 485 17.03 -24.12 12.23
CA PHE A 485 17.82 -22.96 12.65
C PHE A 485 18.23 -22.12 11.44
N VAL A 486 18.05 -20.82 11.55
CA VAL A 486 18.23 -19.89 10.44
C VAL A 486 19.13 -18.74 10.88
N GLY A 487 20.11 -18.40 10.06
CA GLY A 487 20.87 -17.15 10.16
C GLY A 487 20.18 -16.09 9.33
N GLU A 488 19.57 -15.13 9.99
CA GLU A 488 18.93 -13.98 9.33
C GLU A 488 19.63 -12.71 9.77
N THR A 489 20.25 -12.00 8.82
CA THR A 489 21.05 -10.80 9.09
C THR A 489 20.82 -9.74 8.03
N SER A 490 20.91 -8.47 8.44
CA SER A 490 20.78 -7.34 7.49
C SER A 490 22.12 -7.10 6.80
N TRP A 491 22.09 -7.08 5.47
CA TRP A 491 23.22 -6.81 4.57
C TRP A 491 22.85 -5.75 3.55
N ASP A 492 23.83 -5.26 2.84
CA ASP A 492 23.66 -4.30 1.76
C ASP A 492 23.89 -4.97 0.40
N LEU A 493 22.93 -4.87 -0.51
CA LEU A 493 23.12 -5.18 -1.92
C LEU A 493 23.77 -3.99 -2.60
N ILE A 494 24.91 -4.23 -3.28
CA ILE A 494 25.68 -3.21 -3.98
C ILE A 494 25.43 -3.34 -5.47
N GLU A 495 24.75 -2.34 -6.03
CA GLU A 495 24.49 -2.25 -7.46
C GLU A 495 24.90 -0.88 -8.00
N SER A 496 24.99 -0.77 -9.33
CA SER A 496 25.43 0.46 -10.00
C SER A 496 24.56 1.68 -9.72
N ASP A 497 23.34 1.47 -9.27
CA ASP A 497 22.31 2.50 -9.02
C ASP A 497 22.10 2.80 -7.53
N GLY A 498 22.92 2.23 -6.64
CA GLY A 498 22.89 2.50 -5.21
C GLY A 498 23.13 1.29 -4.32
N ILE A 499 22.99 1.54 -3.02
CA ILE A 499 23.08 0.53 -1.96
C ILE A 499 21.68 0.32 -1.39
N LYS A 500 21.28 -0.94 -1.24
CA LYS A 500 19.97 -1.29 -0.68
C LYS A 500 20.11 -2.34 0.42
N SER A 501 19.52 -2.07 1.57
CA SER A 501 19.44 -3.04 2.65
C SER A 501 18.57 -4.24 2.26
N ILE A 502 19.05 -5.43 2.53
CA ILE A 502 18.44 -6.72 2.30
C ILE A 502 18.52 -7.59 3.54
N ASN A 503 17.61 -8.54 3.67
CA ASN A 503 17.71 -9.63 4.64
C ASN A 503 18.41 -10.82 3.98
N LEU A 504 19.62 -11.10 4.42
CA LEU A 504 20.34 -12.31 4.03
C LEU A 504 19.88 -13.46 4.93
N VAL A 505 19.39 -14.52 4.30
CA VAL A 505 18.89 -15.72 5.01
C VAL A 505 19.71 -16.94 4.63
N ILE A 506 20.16 -17.67 5.63
CA ILE A 506 20.93 -18.92 5.50
C ILE A 506 20.27 -19.97 6.38
N MET A 507 19.66 -20.98 5.77
CA MET A 507 19.04 -22.09 6.49
C MET A 507 20.11 -23.15 6.84
N LYS A 508 20.02 -23.73 8.02
CA LYS A 508 20.95 -24.77 8.45
C LYS A 508 20.74 -26.08 7.72
N GLU A 509 19.48 -26.43 7.46
CA GLU A 509 19.06 -27.60 6.70
C GLU A 509 18.33 -27.20 5.41
N PRO A 510 19.06 -26.76 4.36
CA PRO A 510 18.46 -26.28 3.11
C PRO A 510 17.52 -27.27 2.42
N GLU A 511 17.72 -28.56 2.65
CA GLU A 511 16.89 -29.65 2.08
C GLU A 511 15.45 -29.62 2.59
N HIS A 512 15.21 -29.02 3.75
CA HIS A 512 13.90 -28.90 4.37
C HIS A 512 13.25 -27.52 4.20
N SER A 513 13.84 -26.65 3.37
CA SER A 513 13.35 -25.28 3.17
C SER A 513 11.89 -25.22 2.69
N ASP A 514 11.44 -26.23 1.95
CA ASP A 514 10.06 -26.35 1.44
C ASP A 514 9.00 -26.61 2.53
N LYS A 515 9.38 -26.87 3.77
CA LYS A 515 8.46 -26.94 4.91
C LYS A 515 8.08 -25.57 5.47
N TYR A 516 8.91 -24.55 5.22
CA TYR A 516 8.77 -23.21 5.80
C TYR A 516 8.48 -22.14 4.75
N MET A 517 9.05 -22.33 3.55
CA MET A 517 8.94 -21.37 2.45
C MET A 517 8.59 -22.10 1.15
N ASP A 518 7.56 -21.66 0.45
CA ASP A 518 7.26 -22.12 -0.90
C ASP A 518 7.91 -21.19 -1.92
N PHE A 519 9.12 -21.56 -2.34
CA PHE A 519 9.83 -20.81 -3.38
C PHE A 519 9.27 -21.10 -4.76
N HIS A 520 8.49 -20.17 -5.31
CA HIS A 520 7.98 -20.26 -6.68
C HIS A 520 8.15 -18.91 -7.41
N ASN A 521 8.20 -18.94 -8.73
CA ASN A 521 8.26 -17.75 -9.56
C ASN A 521 6.84 -17.26 -9.93
N SER A 522 6.76 -16.12 -10.65
CA SER A 522 5.49 -15.53 -11.12
C SER A 522 4.63 -16.44 -12.01
N LYS A 523 5.18 -17.57 -12.50
CA LYS A 523 4.46 -18.59 -13.26
C LYS A 523 4.04 -19.77 -12.40
N ASN A 524 4.23 -19.69 -11.09
CA ASN A 524 4.01 -20.77 -10.13
C ASN A 524 4.88 -22.01 -10.39
N GLU A 525 6.10 -21.80 -10.93
CA GLU A 525 7.10 -22.86 -11.11
C GLU A 525 8.03 -22.85 -9.90
N LYS A 526 8.30 -24.02 -9.31
CA LYS A 526 9.14 -24.15 -8.11
C LYS A 526 10.58 -23.69 -8.39
N VAL A 527 11.10 -22.83 -7.51
CA VAL A 527 12.49 -22.38 -7.48
C VAL A 527 13.25 -23.21 -6.45
N ALA A 528 14.36 -23.80 -6.83
CA ALA A 528 15.18 -24.60 -5.90
C ALA A 528 15.97 -23.67 -4.96
N TYR A 529 16.23 -24.12 -3.72
CA TYR A 529 17.15 -23.46 -2.81
C TYR A 529 18.55 -23.37 -3.46
N PRO A 530 19.31 -22.25 -3.26
CA PRO A 530 20.57 -22.03 -3.97
C PRO A 530 21.65 -23.03 -3.57
N GLY A 531 22.42 -23.47 -4.56
CA GLY A 531 23.61 -24.29 -4.38
C GLY A 531 24.84 -23.46 -4.03
N LYS A 532 26.01 -24.11 -4.13
CA LYS A 532 27.29 -23.45 -3.89
C LYS A 532 27.55 -22.33 -4.94
N ASP A 533 27.99 -21.18 -4.47
CA ASP A 533 28.24 -19.94 -5.24
C ASP A 533 26.97 -19.39 -5.94
N GLU A 534 25.79 -19.82 -5.48
CA GLU A 534 24.51 -19.38 -6.00
C GLU A 534 23.70 -18.64 -4.94
N ALA A 535 22.80 -17.77 -5.40
CA ALA A 535 21.81 -17.08 -4.58
C ALA A 535 20.44 -17.12 -5.26
N ILE A 536 19.36 -17.10 -4.48
CA ILE A 536 18.04 -16.75 -4.99
C ILE A 536 17.61 -15.42 -4.38
N ILE A 537 16.95 -14.61 -5.18
CA ILE A 537 16.50 -13.26 -4.81
C ILE A 537 15.00 -13.13 -5.04
N ASN A 538 14.35 -12.23 -4.31
CA ASN A 538 12.94 -11.98 -4.54
C ASN A 538 12.68 -11.14 -5.79
N SER A 539 11.48 -11.27 -6.35
CA SER A 539 11.04 -10.60 -7.58
C SER A 539 11.09 -9.07 -7.52
N ALA A 540 10.90 -8.50 -6.32
CA ALA A 540 11.00 -7.05 -6.10
C ALA A 540 12.42 -6.52 -6.35
N LEU A 541 13.45 -7.19 -5.82
CA LEU A 541 14.85 -6.86 -6.08
C LEU A 541 15.21 -7.02 -7.55
N ALA A 542 14.79 -8.16 -8.14
CA ALA A 542 15.05 -8.44 -9.55
C ALA A 542 14.48 -7.36 -10.47
N THR A 543 13.25 -6.93 -10.22
CA THR A 543 12.57 -5.89 -11.03
C THR A 543 13.18 -4.51 -10.81
N ARG A 544 13.58 -4.18 -9.58
CA ARG A 544 14.12 -2.85 -9.24
C ARG A 544 15.47 -2.58 -9.88
N TYR A 545 16.35 -3.59 -9.89
CA TYR A 545 17.73 -3.47 -10.38
C TYR A 545 17.95 -4.13 -11.74
N ASP A 546 16.88 -4.52 -12.44
CA ASP A 546 16.94 -5.20 -13.77
C ASP A 546 17.81 -6.46 -13.75
N LEU A 547 17.75 -7.21 -12.63
CA LEU A 547 18.51 -8.43 -12.42
C LEU A 547 17.79 -9.63 -13.00
N SER A 548 18.55 -10.53 -13.60
CA SER A 548 18.05 -11.74 -14.23
C SER A 548 18.78 -12.99 -13.74
N VAL A 549 18.15 -14.16 -13.88
CA VAL A 549 18.80 -15.43 -13.58
C VAL A 549 20.07 -15.57 -14.43
N GLY A 550 21.19 -15.77 -13.74
CA GLY A 550 22.53 -15.87 -14.35
C GLY A 550 23.42 -14.66 -14.06
N ASP A 551 22.87 -13.53 -13.61
CA ASP A 551 23.65 -12.36 -13.20
C ASP A 551 24.33 -12.64 -11.86
N THR A 552 25.36 -11.84 -11.53
CA THR A 552 26.10 -11.96 -10.28
C THR A 552 25.82 -10.74 -9.42
N ILE A 553 25.35 -10.97 -8.20
CA ILE A 553 25.13 -9.93 -7.18
C ILE A 553 26.34 -9.84 -6.24
N THR A 554 26.57 -8.66 -5.72
CA THR A 554 27.54 -8.42 -4.63
C THR A 554 26.77 -7.90 -3.43
N ILE A 555 26.87 -8.62 -2.31
CA ILE A 555 26.28 -8.22 -1.03
C ILE A 555 27.40 -7.96 -0.03
N ARG A 556 27.19 -7.02 0.88
CA ARG A 556 28.19 -6.55 1.84
C ARG A 556 27.60 -6.44 3.24
N ASN A 557 28.35 -6.89 4.23
CA ASN A 557 27.97 -6.74 5.64
C ASN A 557 28.42 -5.39 6.23
N SER A 558 28.07 -5.15 7.50
CA SER A 558 28.50 -3.97 8.27
C SER A 558 30.03 -3.84 8.41
N ASP A 559 30.76 -4.96 8.37
CA ASP A 559 32.23 -5.01 8.47
C ASP A 559 32.92 -4.80 7.12
N MET A 560 32.18 -4.37 6.08
CA MET A 560 32.65 -4.14 4.72
C MET A 560 33.18 -5.40 4.01
N LYS A 561 32.86 -6.60 4.50
CA LYS A 561 33.14 -7.86 3.82
C LYS A 561 32.10 -8.14 2.76
N GLU A 562 32.52 -8.61 1.59
CA GLU A 562 31.67 -8.84 0.43
C GLU A 562 31.50 -10.33 0.12
N ILE A 563 30.30 -10.72 -0.27
CA ILE A 563 29.97 -12.02 -0.86
C ILE A 563 29.49 -11.80 -2.29
N LYS A 564 29.98 -12.63 -3.22
CA LYS A 564 29.55 -12.63 -4.61
C LYS A 564 28.86 -13.96 -4.92
N ALA A 565 27.63 -13.87 -5.40
CA ALA A 565 26.86 -15.04 -5.75
C ALA A 565 26.13 -14.86 -7.08
N LYS A 566 25.98 -15.95 -7.82
CA LYS A 566 25.24 -15.98 -9.08
C LYS A 566 23.78 -16.23 -8.81
N ILE A 567 22.87 -15.44 -9.41
CA ILE A 567 21.43 -15.66 -9.29
C ILE A 567 21.06 -16.95 -9.99
N SER A 568 20.63 -17.96 -9.22
CA SER A 568 20.12 -19.25 -9.74
C SER A 568 18.60 -19.25 -9.91
N GLY A 569 17.88 -18.38 -9.18
CA GLY A 569 16.44 -18.25 -9.25
C GLY A 569 15.91 -16.94 -8.73
N ILE A 570 14.71 -16.59 -9.18
CA ILE A 570 13.96 -15.44 -8.70
C ILE A 570 12.62 -15.98 -8.18
N PHE A 571 12.31 -15.71 -6.92
CA PHE A 571 11.09 -16.18 -6.26
C PHE A 571 10.15 -15.04 -5.89
N GLU A 572 8.86 -15.31 -5.79
CA GLU A 572 7.87 -14.34 -5.33
C GLU A 572 8.00 -14.15 -3.82
N ASN A 573 8.11 -12.91 -3.41
CA ASN A 573 8.02 -12.48 -2.01
C ASN A 573 7.65 -10.99 -1.98
N TYR A 574 6.63 -10.66 -1.21
CA TYR A 574 6.00 -9.35 -1.29
C TYR A 574 6.39 -8.39 -0.16
N VAL A 575 6.99 -8.91 0.92
CA VAL A 575 7.40 -8.11 2.08
C VAL A 575 8.91 -8.16 2.22
N TYR A 576 9.54 -7.02 2.36
CA TYR A 576 11.00 -6.86 2.46
C TYR A 576 11.79 -7.43 1.28
N ASN A 577 13.08 -7.23 1.33
CA ASN A 577 14.02 -7.72 0.32
C ASN A 577 14.81 -8.88 0.90
N TYR A 578 14.67 -10.05 0.30
CA TYR A 578 15.34 -11.26 0.78
C TYR A 578 16.33 -11.82 -0.25
N VAL A 579 17.48 -12.24 0.26
CA VAL A 579 18.48 -13.01 -0.48
C VAL A 579 18.78 -14.27 0.31
N TYR A 580 18.61 -15.43 -0.31
CA TYR A 580 18.95 -16.72 0.30
C TYR A 580 20.29 -17.21 -0.25
N LEU A 581 21.17 -17.69 0.64
CA LEU A 581 22.45 -18.30 0.30
C LEU A 581 22.60 -19.67 0.92
N SER A 582 23.40 -20.53 0.30
CA SER A 582 23.80 -21.79 0.94
C SER A 582 24.83 -21.56 2.04
N PRO A 583 24.82 -22.36 3.13
CA PRO A 583 25.84 -22.34 4.17
C PRO A 583 27.27 -22.52 3.61
N GLU A 584 27.41 -23.32 2.55
CA GLU A 584 28.71 -23.57 1.91
C GLU A 584 29.27 -22.30 1.25
N THR A 585 28.43 -21.53 0.55
CA THR A 585 28.84 -20.27 -0.07
C THR A 585 29.31 -19.26 0.98
N TYR A 586 28.56 -19.15 2.07
CA TYR A 586 28.90 -18.26 3.17
C TYR A 586 30.24 -18.65 3.79
N MET A 587 30.42 -19.93 4.18
CA MET A 587 31.66 -20.42 4.78
C MET A 587 32.89 -20.24 3.88
N ASP A 588 32.75 -20.51 2.59
CA ASP A 588 33.87 -20.40 1.66
C ASP A 588 34.34 -18.94 1.46
N GLN A 589 33.43 -17.97 1.46
CA GLN A 589 33.76 -16.58 1.19
C GLN A 589 34.04 -15.75 2.46
N MET A 590 33.37 -16.05 3.57
CA MET A 590 33.58 -15.36 4.85
C MET A 590 34.70 -15.99 5.70
N GLY A 591 35.00 -17.29 5.49
CA GLY A 591 35.98 -18.02 6.26
C GLY A 591 35.49 -18.45 7.64
N GLU A 592 34.25 -18.25 7.96
CA GLU A 592 33.58 -18.57 9.23
C GLU A 592 32.21 -19.18 8.99
N ALA A 593 31.70 -19.95 9.95
CA ALA A 593 30.36 -20.55 9.84
C ALA A 593 29.27 -19.50 10.01
N PRO A 594 28.10 -19.65 9.33
CA PRO A 594 26.95 -18.79 9.58
C PRO A 594 26.51 -18.87 11.04
N VAL A 595 26.11 -17.73 11.58
CA VAL A 595 25.57 -17.65 12.94
C VAL A 595 24.06 -17.79 12.90
N TYR A 596 23.51 -18.74 13.63
CA TYR A 596 22.08 -19.05 13.63
C TYR A 596 21.41 -18.47 14.88
N HIS A 597 20.69 -17.36 14.74
CA HIS A 597 19.95 -16.69 15.80
C HIS A 597 18.44 -16.86 15.71
N SER A 598 17.94 -17.40 14.62
CA SER A 598 16.49 -17.57 14.42
C SER A 598 16.13 -19.04 14.26
N VAL A 599 14.89 -19.37 14.62
CA VAL A 599 14.33 -20.72 14.44
C VAL A 599 13.00 -20.54 13.69
N TYR A 600 12.90 -21.14 12.51
CA TYR A 600 11.64 -21.29 11.80
C TYR A 600 10.95 -22.56 12.29
N PHE A 601 9.66 -22.49 12.57
CA PHE A 601 8.95 -23.64 13.12
C PHE A 601 7.53 -23.81 12.63
N ASN A 602 7.07 -25.05 12.62
CA ASN A 602 5.68 -25.45 12.45
C ASN A 602 5.20 -26.19 13.71
N LEU A 603 4.02 -25.86 14.19
CA LEU A 603 3.45 -26.43 15.40
C LEU A 603 2.81 -27.80 15.14
N LYS A 604 2.74 -28.62 16.17
CA LYS A 604 1.94 -29.85 16.12
C LYS A 604 0.45 -29.50 15.99
N PRO A 605 -0.33 -30.36 15.30
CA PRO A 605 -1.79 -30.17 15.25
C PRO A 605 -2.41 -29.99 16.64
N ASP A 606 -3.40 -29.12 16.73
CA ASP A 606 -4.17 -28.79 17.96
C ASP A 606 -3.40 -27.96 19.03
N MET A 607 -2.22 -27.39 18.72
CA MET A 607 -1.53 -26.44 19.58
C MET A 607 -1.98 -25.01 19.30
N ASP A 608 -2.17 -24.21 20.36
CA ASP A 608 -2.41 -22.78 20.24
C ASP A 608 -1.07 -22.03 20.12
N ALA A 609 -0.90 -21.29 19.02
CA ALA A 609 0.37 -20.61 18.71
C ALA A 609 0.73 -19.55 19.76
N HIS A 610 -0.28 -18.87 20.33
CA HIS A 610 -0.05 -17.83 21.34
C HIS A 610 0.31 -18.42 22.69
N GLU A 611 -0.31 -19.53 23.10
CA GLU A 611 0.07 -20.24 24.32
C GLU A 611 1.49 -20.79 24.24
N VAL A 612 1.86 -21.35 23.09
CA VAL A 612 3.21 -21.86 22.85
C VAL A 612 4.22 -20.71 22.84
N ALA A 613 3.93 -19.60 22.14
CA ALA A 613 4.80 -18.43 22.13
C ALA A 613 5.03 -17.87 23.54
N ALA A 614 3.98 -17.74 24.33
CA ALA A 614 4.09 -17.28 25.73
C ALA A 614 4.91 -18.23 26.62
N ASP A 615 4.85 -19.54 26.37
CA ASP A 615 5.67 -20.52 27.13
C ASP A 615 7.13 -20.54 26.67
N LEU A 616 7.41 -20.34 25.38
CA LEU A 616 8.76 -20.23 24.83
C LEU A 616 9.47 -18.96 25.31
N MET A 617 8.75 -17.85 25.41
CA MET A 617 9.30 -16.56 25.87
C MET A 617 9.68 -16.54 27.36
N LYS A 618 9.33 -17.57 28.15
CA LYS A 618 9.82 -17.74 29.52
C LYS A 618 11.27 -18.23 29.58
N GLU A 619 11.81 -18.73 28.47
CA GLU A 619 13.20 -19.20 28.40
C GLU A 619 14.14 -18.01 28.23
N ASN A 620 15.17 -17.91 29.07
CA ASN A 620 16.14 -16.82 29.00
C ASN A 620 16.92 -16.73 27.68
N VAL A 621 16.99 -17.84 26.96
CA VAL A 621 17.65 -17.91 25.64
C VAL A 621 16.76 -17.45 24.48
N VAL A 622 15.48 -17.12 24.72
CA VAL A 622 14.53 -16.67 23.70
C VAL A 622 14.31 -15.17 23.84
N SER A 623 14.67 -14.41 22.82
CA SER A 623 14.49 -12.95 22.80
C SER A 623 13.11 -12.55 22.31
N ALA A 624 12.57 -13.27 21.31
CA ALA A 624 11.28 -12.97 20.74
C ALA A 624 10.66 -14.19 20.05
N VAL A 625 9.34 -14.27 20.03
CA VAL A 625 8.58 -15.22 19.22
C VAL A 625 7.54 -14.45 18.41
N VAL A 626 7.58 -14.60 17.11
CA VAL A 626 6.64 -13.97 16.17
C VAL A 626 5.76 -15.03 15.56
N VAL A 627 4.46 -14.92 15.78
CA VAL A 627 3.45 -15.81 15.21
C VAL A 627 3.01 -15.30 13.84
N ASN A 628 3.09 -16.16 12.82
CA ASN A 628 2.83 -15.79 11.43
C ASN A 628 1.38 -15.26 11.20
N SER A 629 0.40 -15.84 11.90
CA SER A 629 -1.00 -15.39 11.84
C SER A 629 -1.17 -13.93 12.31
N ASP A 630 -0.40 -13.48 13.28
CA ASP A 630 -0.47 -12.11 13.79
C ASP A 630 0.09 -11.12 12.77
N MET A 631 1.21 -11.49 12.12
CA MET A 631 1.77 -10.68 11.04
C MET A 631 0.82 -10.57 9.86
N ARG A 632 0.19 -11.68 9.48
CA ARG A 632 -0.87 -11.68 8.47
C ARG A 632 -2.03 -10.77 8.84
N GLU A 633 -2.56 -10.88 10.07
CA GLU A 633 -3.67 -10.03 10.53
C GLU A 633 -3.27 -8.55 10.57
N ARG A 634 -2.06 -8.24 11.03
CA ARG A 634 -1.50 -6.89 11.07
C ARG A 634 -1.47 -6.27 9.69
N ILE A 635 -0.85 -6.96 8.72
CA ILE A 635 -0.74 -6.47 7.35
C ILE A 635 -2.11 -6.42 6.67
N SER A 636 -2.97 -7.41 6.87
CA SER A 636 -4.35 -7.38 6.35
C SER A 636 -5.14 -6.17 6.87
N ASN A 637 -4.98 -5.83 8.15
CA ASN A 637 -5.65 -4.67 8.73
C ASN A 637 -5.10 -3.34 8.17
N MET A 638 -3.80 -3.24 7.93
CA MET A 638 -3.20 -2.08 7.24
C MET A 638 -3.78 -1.92 5.83
N MET A 639 -3.92 -3.01 5.08
CA MET A 639 -4.43 -2.97 3.72
C MET A 639 -5.92 -2.60 3.62
N LYS A 640 -6.73 -2.88 4.64
CA LYS A 640 -8.17 -2.51 4.67
C LYS A 640 -8.44 -1.02 4.53
N SER A 641 -7.51 -0.17 4.91
CA SER A 641 -7.65 1.29 4.70
C SER A 641 -7.65 1.65 3.21
N LEU A 642 -6.90 0.93 2.42
CA LEU A 642 -6.77 1.15 0.99
C LEU A 642 -8.04 0.80 0.22
N ASP A 643 -8.92 -0.07 0.76
CA ASP A 643 -10.22 -0.41 0.17
C ASP A 643 -11.09 0.83 -0.06
N TYR A 644 -11.04 1.81 0.83
CA TYR A 644 -11.79 3.06 0.67
C TYR A 644 -11.26 3.94 -0.46
N ILE A 645 -9.94 3.94 -0.67
CA ILE A 645 -9.29 4.68 -1.76
C ILE A 645 -9.69 4.05 -3.09
N VAL A 646 -9.60 2.72 -3.18
CA VAL A 646 -10.02 1.96 -4.34
C VAL A 646 -11.52 2.15 -4.62
N LEU A 647 -12.35 2.17 -3.58
CA LEU A 647 -13.78 2.46 -3.70
C LEU A 647 -14.04 3.84 -4.37
N VAL A 648 -13.29 4.87 -3.98
CA VAL A 648 -13.39 6.21 -4.59
C VAL A 648 -13.05 6.15 -6.08
N VAL A 649 -12.00 5.40 -6.45
CA VAL A 649 -11.59 5.22 -7.85
C VAL A 649 -12.68 4.50 -8.64
N ILE A 650 -13.21 3.39 -8.11
CA ILE A 650 -14.29 2.61 -8.74
C ILE A 650 -15.54 3.47 -8.92
N LEU A 651 -15.96 4.23 -7.90
CA LEU A 651 -17.12 5.12 -7.98
C LEU A 651 -16.93 6.22 -9.02
N SER A 652 -15.72 6.80 -9.10
CA SER A 652 -15.38 7.83 -10.10
C SER A 652 -15.41 7.26 -11.52
N ALA A 653 -14.84 6.07 -11.72
CA ALA A 653 -14.87 5.35 -12.99
C ALA A 653 -16.31 4.97 -13.38
N ALA A 654 -17.12 4.52 -12.43
CA ALA A 654 -18.53 4.19 -12.62
C ALA A 654 -19.37 5.41 -13.04
N ALA A 655 -19.17 6.55 -12.37
CA ALA A 655 -19.84 7.80 -12.73
C ALA A 655 -19.45 8.26 -14.15
N LEU A 656 -18.18 8.18 -14.49
CA LEU A 656 -17.68 8.50 -15.83
C LEU A 656 -18.30 7.55 -16.87
N ALA A 657 -18.31 6.25 -16.59
CA ALA A 657 -18.91 5.23 -17.46
C ALA A 657 -20.39 5.52 -17.76
N PHE A 658 -21.16 5.86 -16.72
CA PHE A 658 -22.57 6.23 -16.88
C PHE A 658 -22.75 7.44 -17.79
N ILE A 659 -21.97 8.51 -17.57
CA ILE A 659 -22.04 9.75 -18.36
C ILE A 659 -21.66 9.49 -19.82
N VAL A 660 -20.62 8.71 -20.06
CA VAL A 660 -20.15 8.36 -21.40
C VAL A 660 -21.22 7.55 -22.15
N LEU A 661 -21.74 6.50 -21.52
CA LEU A 661 -22.81 5.66 -22.10
C LEU A 661 -24.07 6.47 -22.37
N TYR A 662 -24.45 7.36 -21.45
CA TYR A 662 -25.57 8.28 -21.65
C TYR A 662 -25.37 9.17 -22.91
N ASN A 663 -24.19 9.80 -23.02
CA ASN A 663 -23.88 10.67 -24.16
C ASN A 663 -23.85 9.90 -25.46
N LEU A 664 -23.21 8.73 -25.51
CA LEU A 664 -23.13 7.90 -26.70
C LEU A 664 -24.52 7.39 -27.17
N THR A 665 -25.35 6.96 -26.21
CA THR A 665 -26.72 6.53 -26.49
C THR A 665 -27.59 7.68 -26.98
N ASN A 666 -27.45 8.86 -26.39
CA ASN A 666 -28.13 10.07 -26.80
C ASN A 666 -27.76 10.45 -28.26
N ILE A 667 -26.49 10.39 -28.61
CA ILE A 667 -26.01 10.61 -29.98
C ILE A 667 -26.64 9.60 -30.94
N ASN A 668 -26.64 8.31 -30.58
CA ASN A 668 -27.21 7.24 -31.39
C ASN A 668 -28.71 7.50 -31.73
N ILE A 669 -29.49 7.91 -30.72
CA ILE A 669 -30.93 8.23 -30.93
C ILE A 669 -31.09 9.45 -31.84
N THR A 670 -30.31 10.51 -31.59
CA THR A 670 -30.48 11.78 -32.32
C THR A 670 -30.08 11.64 -33.78
N GLU A 671 -29.02 10.93 -34.12
CA GLU A 671 -28.61 10.68 -35.51
C GLU A 671 -29.62 9.84 -36.31
N ARG A 672 -30.43 9.03 -35.60
CA ARG A 672 -31.42 8.13 -36.23
C ARG A 672 -32.86 8.59 -36.06
N ILE A 673 -33.07 9.84 -35.66
CA ILE A 673 -34.40 10.35 -35.31
C ILE A 673 -35.41 10.17 -36.46
N ARG A 674 -34.99 10.36 -37.72
CA ARG A 674 -35.83 10.13 -38.91
C ARG A 674 -36.15 8.65 -39.12
N GLU A 675 -35.19 7.76 -38.99
CA GLU A 675 -35.41 6.30 -39.08
C GLU A 675 -36.39 5.84 -37.99
N ILE A 676 -36.19 6.34 -36.74
CA ILE A 676 -37.05 6.03 -35.60
C ILE A 676 -38.49 6.56 -35.85
N ALA A 677 -38.61 7.79 -36.33
CA ALA A 677 -39.90 8.37 -36.66
C ALA A 677 -40.63 7.57 -37.78
N THR A 678 -39.91 7.11 -38.80
CA THR A 678 -40.47 6.26 -39.88
C THR A 678 -40.97 4.93 -39.30
N VAL A 679 -40.22 4.27 -38.44
CA VAL A 679 -40.61 3.01 -37.79
C VAL A 679 -41.87 3.21 -36.93
N LYS A 680 -41.96 4.34 -36.19
CA LYS A 680 -43.15 4.69 -35.40
C LYS A 680 -44.37 4.94 -36.28
N VAL A 681 -44.23 5.65 -37.42
CA VAL A 681 -45.34 5.91 -38.37
C VAL A 681 -45.82 4.61 -39.02
N LEU A 682 -44.93 3.62 -39.21
CA LEU A 682 -45.32 2.29 -39.73
C LEU A 682 -46.06 1.43 -38.69
N GLY A 683 -46.36 1.98 -37.50
CA GLY A 683 -47.22 1.35 -36.51
C GLY A 683 -46.51 0.40 -35.54
N PHE A 684 -45.18 0.44 -35.44
CA PHE A 684 -44.44 -0.35 -34.43
C PHE A 684 -44.74 0.13 -33.00
N PHE A 685 -44.98 -0.82 -32.10
CA PHE A 685 -45.23 -0.52 -30.71
C PHE A 685 -43.97 0.00 -29.99
N ARG A 686 -44.20 0.67 -28.87
CA ARG A 686 -43.15 1.24 -28.02
C ARG A 686 -41.97 0.27 -27.75
N ASN A 687 -42.30 -0.93 -27.33
CA ASN A 687 -41.31 -1.95 -26.99
C ASN A 687 -40.52 -2.44 -28.21
N GLU A 688 -41.16 -2.49 -29.36
CA GLU A 688 -40.51 -2.90 -30.60
C GLU A 688 -39.54 -1.85 -31.11
N THR A 689 -39.95 -0.58 -31.06
CA THR A 689 -39.11 0.56 -31.46
C THR A 689 -37.91 0.67 -30.52
N SER A 690 -38.11 0.56 -29.18
CA SER A 690 -37.04 0.55 -28.19
C SER A 690 -36.09 -0.63 -28.40
N SER A 691 -36.63 -1.83 -28.62
CA SER A 691 -35.83 -3.01 -28.92
C SER A 691 -35.01 -2.88 -30.20
N TYR A 692 -35.55 -2.24 -31.23
CA TYR A 692 -34.85 -1.99 -32.51
C TYR A 692 -33.64 -1.06 -32.30
N VAL A 693 -33.82 0.03 -31.56
CA VAL A 693 -32.77 1.03 -31.32
C VAL A 693 -31.70 0.50 -30.36
N PHE A 694 -32.12 -0.07 -29.21
CA PHE A 694 -31.18 -0.44 -28.14
C PHE A 694 -30.47 -1.78 -28.39
N ARG A 695 -30.96 -2.62 -29.32
CA ARG A 695 -30.23 -3.86 -29.69
C ARG A 695 -28.83 -3.57 -30.22
N GLU A 696 -28.67 -2.50 -30.99
CA GLU A 696 -27.36 -2.07 -31.47
C GLU A 696 -26.43 -1.69 -30.31
N ASN A 697 -26.96 -0.95 -29.32
CA ASN A 697 -26.20 -0.58 -28.12
C ASN A 697 -25.70 -1.81 -27.34
N TRP A 698 -26.54 -2.85 -27.18
CA TRP A 698 -26.14 -4.06 -26.50
C TRP A 698 -24.97 -4.77 -27.21
N VAL A 699 -25.00 -4.86 -28.52
CA VAL A 699 -23.94 -5.47 -29.33
C VAL A 699 -22.64 -4.66 -29.22
N LEU A 700 -22.75 -3.33 -29.34
CA LEU A 700 -21.59 -2.45 -29.23
C LEU A 700 -21.00 -2.46 -27.82
N THR A 701 -21.86 -2.56 -26.81
CA THR A 701 -21.40 -2.73 -25.39
C THR A 701 -20.64 -4.04 -25.21
N ALA A 702 -21.14 -5.15 -25.74
CA ALA A 702 -20.44 -6.43 -25.65
C ALA A 702 -19.04 -6.38 -26.32
N ILE A 703 -18.95 -5.77 -27.51
CA ILE A 703 -17.66 -5.59 -28.19
C ILE A 703 -16.76 -4.64 -27.39
N GLY A 704 -17.29 -3.54 -26.88
CA GLY A 704 -16.56 -2.58 -26.06
C GLY A 704 -16.04 -3.19 -24.77
N ILE A 705 -16.84 -4.02 -24.09
CA ILE A 705 -16.42 -4.78 -22.91
C ILE A 705 -15.24 -5.69 -23.24
N THR A 706 -15.33 -6.49 -24.31
CA THR A 706 -14.24 -7.42 -24.67
C THR A 706 -12.93 -6.68 -24.91
N VAL A 707 -12.97 -5.57 -25.64
CA VAL A 707 -11.78 -4.72 -25.88
C VAL A 707 -11.35 -4.04 -24.57
N GLY A 708 -12.30 -3.59 -23.76
CA GLY A 708 -12.05 -2.92 -22.49
C GLY A 708 -11.38 -3.81 -21.45
N LEU A 709 -11.76 -5.08 -21.40
CA LEU A 709 -11.09 -6.05 -20.51
C LEU A 709 -9.61 -6.24 -20.88
N VAL A 710 -9.30 -6.33 -22.18
CA VAL A 710 -7.91 -6.44 -22.63
C VAL A 710 -7.12 -5.18 -22.27
N ILE A 711 -7.67 -4.00 -22.58
CA ILE A 711 -7.01 -2.71 -22.24
C ILE A 711 -6.88 -2.58 -20.71
N GLY A 712 -7.89 -3.04 -19.96
CA GLY A 712 -7.90 -2.95 -18.50
C GLY A 712 -6.79 -3.75 -17.83
N VAL A 713 -6.46 -4.93 -18.36
CA VAL A 713 -5.30 -5.72 -17.88
C VAL A 713 -4.00 -4.96 -18.06
N PHE A 714 -3.76 -4.39 -19.25
CA PHE A 714 -2.56 -3.57 -19.48
C PHE A 714 -2.52 -2.32 -18.62
N LEU A 715 -3.67 -1.66 -18.46
CA LEU A 715 -3.78 -0.47 -17.63
C LEU A 715 -3.53 -0.79 -16.14
N HIS A 716 -4.07 -1.91 -15.66
CA HIS A 716 -3.84 -2.39 -14.30
C HIS A 716 -2.36 -2.65 -14.04
N SER A 717 -1.69 -3.42 -14.92
CA SER A 717 -0.26 -3.66 -14.82
C SER A 717 0.54 -2.34 -14.79
N PHE A 718 0.22 -1.41 -15.69
CA PHE A 718 0.88 -0.10 -15.73
C PHE A 718 0.66 0.71 -14.43
N VAL A 719 -0.54 0.66 -13.84
CA VAL A 719 -0.83 1.35 -12.57
C VAL A 719 -0.06 0.72 -11.43
N MET A 720 -0.05 -0.61 -11.34
CA MET A 720 0.68 -1.34 -10.29
C MET A 720 2.20 -1.07 -10.39
N ASP A 721 2.75 -0.94 -11.57
CA ASP A 721 4.16 -0.54 -11.77
C ASP A 721 4.48 0.88 -11.28
N GLN A 722 3.48 1.76 -11.18
CA GLN A 722 3.65 3.11 -10.61
C GLN A 722 3.46 3.14 -9.08
N ILE A 723 2.77 2.15 -8.52
CA ILE A 723 2.58 2.00 -7.07
C ILE A 723 3.77 1.20 -6.52
N ARG A 724 4.89 1.89 -6.29
CA ARG A 724 6.09 1.28 -5.70
C ARG A 724 6.25 1.78 -4.28
N VAL A 725 6.28 0.85 -3.33
CA VAL A 725 6.57 1.10 -1.92
C VAL A 725 7.86 0.35 -1.58
N ASP A 726 8.74 0.96 -0.82
CA ASP A 726 10.08 0.40 -0.58
C ASP A 726 10.08 -0.94 0.17
N MET A 727 9.12 -1.14 1.06
CA MET A 727 9.04 -2.34 1.90
C MET A 727 8.05 -3.39 1.40
N VAL A 728 7.20 -3.04 0.40
CA VAL A 728 6.10 -3.90 -0.05
C VAL A 728 6.01 -3.88 -1.57
N SER A 729 6.03 -5.05 -2.19
CA SER A 729 5.74 -5.21 -3.61
C SER A 729 4.36 -5.85 -3.80
N PHE A 730 3.59 -5.32 -4.74
CA PHE A 730 2.26 -5.84 -5.04
C PHE A 730 2.29 -6.67 -6.32
N ASP A 731 1.71 -7.86 -6.26
CA ASP A 731 1.50 -8.67 -7.47
C ASP A 731 0.44 -8.05 -8.39
N THR A 732 0.62 -8.20 -9.70
CA THR A 732 -0.35 -7.78 -10.73
C THR A 732 -1.43 -8.83 -10.94
N TYR A 733 -2.22 -9.12 -9.89
CA TYR A 733 -3.28 -10.12 -9.93
C TYR A 733 -4.66 -9.49 -10.12
N ILE A 734 -5.47 -10.07 -10.99
CA ILE A 734 -6.89 -9.71 -11.17
C ILE A 734 -7.74 -10.97 -10.98
N SER A 735 -8.58 -10.97 -9.96
CA SER A 735 -9.50 -12.06 -9.66
C SER A 735 -10.51 -12.30 -10.81
N PRO A 736 -10.86 -13.54 -11.11
CA PRO A 736 -11.95 -13.84 -12.05
C PRO A 736 -13.28 -13.14 -11.71
N LEU A 737 -13.54 -12.91 -10.41
CA LEU A 737 -14.72 -12.17 -9.95
C LEU A 737 -14.70 -10.71 -10.40
N SER A 738 -13.55 -10.07 -10.43
CA SER A 738 -13.39 -8.66 -10.85
C SER A 738 -13.65 -8.47 -12.35
N TYR A 739 -13.29 -9.44 -13.17
CA TYR A 739 -13.73 -9.48 -14.58
C TYR A 739 -15.26 -9.54 -14.66
N MET A 740 -15.87 -10.42 -13.86
CA MET A 740 -17.33 -10.58 -13.86
C MET A 740 -18.04 -9.30 -13.36
N TYR A 741 -17.55 -8.68 -12.28
CA TYR A 741 -18.11 -7.42 -11.78
C TYR A 741 -18.00 -6.29 -12.80
N SER A 742 -16.87 -6.14 -13.48
CA SER A 742 -16.67 -5.14 -14.53
C SER A 742 -17.62 -5.34 -15.70
N ILE A 743 -17.85 -6.58 -16.13
CA ILE A 743 -18.80 -6.95 -17.18
C ILE A 743 -20.23 -6.61 -16.74
N ILE A 744 -20.65 -7.08 -15.56
CA ILE A 744 -22.01 -6.90 -15.04
C ILE A 744 -22.31 -5.40 -14.86
N LEU A 745 -21.41 -4.64 -14.25
CA LEU A 745 -21.60 -3.21 -14.01
C LEU A 745 -21.70 -2.43 -15.33
N THR A 746 -20.84 -2.72 -16.30
CA THR A 746 -20.92 -2.06 -17.62
C THR A 746 -22.24 -2.36 -18.33
N PHE A 747 -22.72 -3.61 -18.28
CA PHE A 747 -24.03 -3.96 -18.81
C PHE A 747 -25.18 -3.32 -18.01
N ALA A 748 -25.08 -3.26 -16.69
CA ALA A 748 -26.06 -2.62 -15.84
C ALA A 748 -26.18 -1.12 -16.14
N PHE A 749 -25.04 -0.41 -16.26
CA PHE A 749 -25.05 1.00 -16.66
C PHE A 749 -25.66 1.21 -18.05
N ASN A 750 -25.31 0.36 -19.02
CA ASN A 750 -25.95 0.41 -20.34
C ASN A 750 -27.46 0.17 -20.24
N GLY A 751 -27.90 -0.78 -19.42
CA GLY A 751 -29.31 -1.05 -19.15
C GLY A 751 -30.03 0.15 -18.53
N CYS A 752 -29.46 0.77 -17.49
CA CYS A 752 -29.99 1.97 -16.88
C CYS A 752 -30.09 3.14 -17.85
N VAL A 753 -29.04 3.38 -18.63
CA VAL A 753 -29.06 4.43 -19.68
C VAL A 753 -30.14 4.17 -20.73
N ASN A 754 -30.26 2.93 -21.20
CA ASN A 754 -31.31 2.57 -22.18
C ASN A 754 -32.71 2.77 -21.59
N LEU A 755 -32.90 2.49 -20.29
CA LEU A 755 -34.18 2.74 -19.61
C LEU A 755 -34.49 4.24 -19.57
N PHE A 756 -33.55 5.10 -19.18
CA PHE A 756 -33.71 6.56 -19.20
C PHE A 756 -34.00 7.07 -20.61
N MET A 757 -33.27 6.56 -21.59
CA MET A 757 -33.43 6.98 -22.97
C MET A 757 -34.73 6.48 -23.64
N SER A 758 -35.31 5.41 -23.11
CA SER A 758 -36.63 4.93 -23.64
C SER A 758 -37.73 5.98 -23.47
N VAL A 759 -37.70 6.74 -22.35
CA VAL A 759 -38.62 7.85 -22.09
C VAL A 759 -38.44 8.97 -23.14
N ARG A 760 -37.19 9.27 -23.48
CA ARG A 760 -36.88 10.28 -24.50
C ARG A 760 -37.28 9.84 -25.89
N LEU A 761 -37.09 8.55 -26.20
CA LEU A 761 -37.48 7.93 -27.46
C LEU A 761 -39.01 8.08 -27.72
N GLU A 762 -39.82 8.00 -26.66
CA GLU A 762 -41.26 8.19 -26.77
C GLU A 762 -41.66 9.60 -27.16
N ARG A 763 -40.97 10.60 -26.61
CA ARG A 763 -41.27 12.02 -26.82
C ARG A 763 -40.88 12.54 -28.21
N ILE A 764 -40.31 11.69 -29.09
CA ILE A 764 -39.97 12.07 -30.45
C ILE A 764 -41.27 12.30 -31.22
N ASN A 765 -41.47 13.57 -31.70
CA ASN A 765 -42.60 13.96 -32.51
C ASN A 765 -42.44 13.46 -33.96
N MET A 766 -43.31 12.53 -34.36
CA MET A 766 -43.25 11.88 -35.66
C MET A 766 -43.44 12.86 -36.84
N ALA A 767 -44.39 13.80 -36.70
CA ALA A 767 -44.74 14.75 -37.77
C ALA A 767 -43.60 15.76 -38.00
N GLU A 768 -43.00 16.26 -36.92
CA GLU A 768 -41.91 17.24 -36.99
C GLU A 768 -40.59 16.61 -37.47
N SER A 769 -40.34 15.35 -37.04
CA SER A 769 -39.12 14.62 -37.43
C SER A 769 -39.11 14.16 -38.89
N LEU A 770 -40.27 14.04 -39.52
CA LEU A 770 -40.45 13.65 -40.95
C LEU A 770 -40.65 14.83 -41.88
N LYS A 771 -40.94 16.05 -41.35
CA LYS A 771 -40.95 17.24 -42.19
C LYS A 771 -39.57 17.39 -42.82
N SER A 772 -39.56 17.34 -44.16
CA SER A 772 -38.37 17.73 -44.90
C SER A 772 -38.07 19.19 -44.57
N VAL A 773 -36.84 19.50 -44.27
CA VAL A 773 -36.39 20.89 -44.28
C VAL A 773 -36.33 21.27 -45.74
N ASP A 774 -37.39 21.88 -46.25
CA ASP A 774 -37.39 22.61 -47.52
C ASP A 774 -36.52 23.86 -47.39
#